data_98d7c47a007601218cac96b2453f7479
#
_entry.id   98d7c47a007601218cac96b2453f7479
#
_cell.length_a   1.000
_cell.length_b   1.000
_cell.length_c   1.000
_cell.angle_alpha   90.00
_cell.angle_beta   90.00
_cell.angle_gamma   90.00
#
_symmetry.space_group_name_H-M   'P 1'
#
loop_
_entity.id
_entity.type
_entity.pdbx_description
1 polymer ?
#
loop_
_entity_poly.entity_id
_entity_poly.type
_entity_poly.pdbx_seq_one_letter_code
_entity_poly.pdbx_strand_id
1 'polypeptide(L)'
;MQKKLSLFLMAAMFFLVSYGQDNTEPTLVVEAAYFDKSPALRDMPAILTGEKDRSWKNGVVENKSVEEEIRQRANNSPANQPDGAAQLVYPGNGSRGPQIGIEGVGNVNGVYPPDTDGDIGPNHYFQMINLSFAIWDRQGNKLYGPVNNSTLWQGFIGPWTGTNDGDPIVLYDEVADRWMATQFALNTTNGVKYQLIAVSATADPLGEYYRYAYAMVAFNDYPKFSVWNDAYYASWNMFGSYTRVGVAAFERDLMLTGDPGARMVYYDQSASTFGMLPADFDGTPPPAGTPCYFTHLRNFSDHKLEIYEFDVDWNNTANSSFTLSTTLTPATYSTSVNGVPQPNTSQTLDDLSVFMMYRLQYRNFGSHESMVTNHTISSSGRAAPRWYELRKTTGNWAIHQQGTYIPDTEERWMGSIAMNGNGDIALGYSVSSSDVYPSIRYTGRRAGDALGQMTITEVEVKAGLSSQSGIDRWGDYSCMSVDPVDDSTFWFTTEYRKASNWGTFISSFDLGPLSPPTAYAGADTTICQDELYPANGVVTSAQSVLWTTAGDGIFQSPNNVSTFYLRGNGDIANGQVTLALTAYGYESGWETTDSVLVFLSEEPMADAGNDTLLCTGEVLQLDGMATNYDLLAWRTAGDGSFSDTTVLNAIYTPGSGDIANGSVVLTLVAKGITGCVGEDDDDMIVTIDECTGINDPDDNALSLGVRPNPNNGIFSYDIYSDKSSSVVVEVLNLQGQLVFTQRLSGLAGEYTGTINIGNNPKGIYYLRINNGQDVRIEKVLVQ
;
A
#
# COMPACT_ATOMS: atom_id res chain seq x y z
N MET A 1 -15.20 -24.00 75.01
CA MET A 1 -15.23 -22.69 74.32
C MET A 1 -14.25 -22.71 73.18
N GLN A 2 -14.74 -23.06 71.99
CA GLN A 2 -13.92 -23.09 70.77
C GLN A 2 -14.08 -21.76 70.03
N LYS A 3 -12.98 -21.03 69.82
CA LYS A 3 -12.93 -19.86 68.92
C LYS A 3 -12.60 -20.35 67.49
N LYS A 4 -13.52 -20.15 66.54
CA LYS A 4 -13.30 -20.34 65.12
C LYS A 4 -12.50 -19.15 64.56
N LEU A 5 -11.37 -19.45 64.01
CA LEU A 5 -10.53 -18.54 63.24
C LEU A 5 -10.99 -18.60 61.76
N SER A 6 -11.58 -17.51 61.28
CA SER A 6 -11.94 -17.40 59.85
C SER A 6 -10.76 -16.83 59.05
N LEU A 7 -10.23 -17.63 58.17
CA LEU A 7 -9.19 -17.26 57.22
C LEU A 7 -9.85 -16.59 56.01
N PHE A 8 -9.60 -15.28 55.80
CA PHE A 8 -9.98 -14.56 54.59
C PHE A 8 -8.93 -14.86 53.53
N LEU A 9 -9.31 -15.63 52.53
CA LEU A 9 -8.52 -15.75 51.28
C LEU A 9 -8.87 -14.59 50.36
N MET A 10 -7.93 -13.67 50.21
CA MET A 10 -8.01 -12.61 49.20
C MET A 10 -7.59 -13.21 47.86
N ALA A 11 -8.54 -13.54 47.01
CA ALA A 11 -8.26 -13.91 45.62
C ALA A 11 -7.95 -12.65 44.83
N ALA A 12 -6.70 -12.43 44.47
CA ALA A 12 -6.30 -11.45 43.50
C ALA A 12 -6.80 -11.92 42.12
N MET A 13 -7.89 -11.34 41.64
CA MET A 13 -8.31 -11.46 40.24
C MET A 13 -7.34 -10.67 39.38
N PHE A 14 -6.46 -11.33 38.69
CA PHE A 14 -5.77 -10.77 37.52
C PHE A 14 -6.81 -10.59 36.42
N PHE A 15 -7.20 -9.35 36.14
CA PHE A 15 -7.87 -9.02 34.89
C PHE A 15 -6.86 -9.18 33.76
N LEU A 16 -6.90 -10.32 33.09
CA LEU A 16 -6.38 -10.44 31.72
C LEU A 16 -7.30 -9.57 30.86
N VAL A 17 -6.78 -8.47 30.36
CA VAL A 17 -7.43 -7.72 29.29
C VAL A 17 -7.39 -8.60 28.06
N SER A 18 -8.48 -9.29 27.79
CA SER A 18 -8.72 -10.01 26.54
C SER A 18 -8.98 -8.96 25.47
N TYR A 19 -8.04 -8.77 24.55
CA TYR A 19 -8.25 -8.05 23.32
C TYR A 19 -9.09 -8.93 22.38
N GLY A 20 -10.26 -8.44 21.98
CA GLY A 20 -11.16 -9.10 21.04
C GLY A 20 -12.03 -10.17 21.72
N GLN A 21 -13.16 -9.77 22.27
CA GLN A 21 -14.22 -10.73 22.59
C GLN A 21 -15.00 -10.94 21.28
N ASP A 22 -14.84 -12.13 20.66
CA ASP A 22 -15.76 -12.60 19.63
C ASP A 22 -17.15 -12.72 20.29
N ASN A 23 -18.06 -11.82 19.94
CA ASN A 23 -19.44 -11.88 20.38
C ASN A 23 -20.19 -12.89 19.50
N THR A 24 -20.22 -14.12 19.95
CA THR A 24 -20.90 -15.24 19.27
C THR A 24 -22.41 -15.26 19.50
N GLU A 25 -22.94 -14.41 20.39
CA GLU A 25 -24.36 -14.25 20.65
C GLU A 25 -24.74 -12.76 20.72
N PRO A 26 -25.89 -12.36 20.17
CA PRO A 26 -26.36 -10.98 20.28
C PRO A 26 -26.54 -10.54 21.75
N THR A 27 -26.15 -9.29 22.04
CA THR A 27 -26.41 -8.68 23.34
C THR A 27 -27.91 -8.43 23.55
N LEU A 28 -28.61 -8.10 22.46
CA LEU A 28 -30.03 -7.79 22.47
C LEU A 28 -30.67 -8.11 21.12
N VAL A 29 -31.86 -8.70 21.13
CA VAL A 29 -32.74 -8.84 19.97
C VAL A 29 -34.11 -8.31 20.34
N VAL A 30 -34.61 -7.32 19.64
CA VAL A 30 -35.90 -6.68 19.92
C VAL A 30 -36.62 -6.29 18.63
N GLU A 31 -37.93 -6.29 18.68
CA GLU A 31 -38.80 -5.66 17.68
C GLU A 31 -38.87 -4.13 17.93
N ALA A 32 -39.35 -3.38 16.95
CA ALA A 32 -39.60 -1.95 17.13
C ALA A 32 -40.59 -1.73 18.28
N ALA A 33 -40.25 -0.87 19.21
CA ALA A 33 -41.12 -0.52 20.35
C ALA A 33 -42.34 0.26 19.90
N TYR A 34 -42.24 0.98 18.77
CA TYR A 34 -43.32 1.72 18.15
C TYR A 34 -43.17 1.63 16.63
N PHE A 35 -44.33 1.58 15.96
CA PHE A 35 -44.43 1.54 14.50
C PHE A 35 -45.65 2.30 14.05
N ASP A 36 -45.55 3.02 12.93
CA ASP A 36 -46.72 3.52 12.16
C ASP A 36 -46.33 3.70 10.69
N LYS A 37 -47.33 4.08 9.89
CA LYS A 37 -47.19 4.57 8.51
C LYS A 37 -47.61 6.03 8.48
N SER A 38 -46.74 6.93 8.02
CA SER A 38 -47.05 8.36 7.93
C SER A 38 -47.99 8.70 6.79
N PRO A 39 -48.67 9.84 6.82
CA PRO A 39 -49.13 10.53 5.61
C PRO A 39 -47.92 10.86 4.69
N ALA A 40 -48.19 11.24 3.44
CA ALA A 40 -47.14 11.73 2.57
C ALA A 40 -46.48 12.97 3.18
N LEU A 41 -45.14 13.05 3.18
CA LEU A 41 -44.37 14.15 3.78
C LEU A 41 -44.82 15.50 3.22
N ARG A 42 -45.17 15.59 1.94
CA ARG A 42 -45.66 16.81 1.31
C ARG A 42 -46.98 17.31 1.89
N ASP A 43 -47.78 16.42 2.48
CA ASP A 43 -49.11 16.72 3.07
C ASP A 43 -49.00 16.93 4.61
N MET A 44 -47.84 16.69 5.20
CA MET A 44 -47.65 16.89 6.62
C MET A 44 -47.37 18.36 6.92
N PRO A 45 -47.92 18.91 8.03
CA PRO A 45 -47.64 20.27 8.43
C PRO A 45 -46.14 20.45 8.71
N ALA A 46 -45.50 21.35 7.99
CA ALA A 46 -44.08 21.63 8.19
C ALA A 46 -43.84 22.29 9.57
N ILE A 47 -42.94 21.73 10.36
CA ILE A 47 -42.43 22.40 11.57
C ILE A 47 -41.31 23.34 11.15
N LEU A 48 -41.57 24.64 11.17
CA LEU A 48 -40.65 25.65 10.68
C LEU A 48 -39.41 25.71 11.57
N THR A 49 -38.28 25.99 10.94
CA THR A 49 -36.98 26.18 11.60
C THR A 49 -36.96 27.49 12.42
N GLY A 50 -36.06 27.55 13.42
CA GLY A 50 -35.87 28.76 14.24
C GLY A 50 -36.63 28.77 15.55
N GLU A 51 -37.58 27.88 15.80
CA GLU A 51 -38.10 27.63 17.14
C GLU A 51 -37.05 26.88 17.97
N LYS A 52 -36.57 27.53 19.01
CA LYS A 52 -35.41 27.11 19.80
C LYS A 52 -35.82 26.14 20.90
N ASP A 53 -36.15 24.92 20.60
CA ASP A 53 -35.99 23.88 21.60
C ASP A 53 -34.49 23.48 21.65
N ARG A 54 -33.75 24.00 22.59
CA ARG A 54 -32.35 23.67 22.85
C ARG A 54 -32.19 22.72 24.03
N SER A 55 -33.26 22.08 24.48
CA SER A 55 -33.26 21.19 25.63
C SER A 55 -32.26 20.06 25.51
N TRP A 56 -32.04 19.56 24.27
CA TRP A 56 -31.07 18.52 23.97
C TRP A 56 -29.62 18.96 24.17
N LYS A 57 -29.24 20.24 23.94
CA LYS A 57 -27.87 20.72 24.15
C LYS A 57 -27.41 20.61 25.61
N ASN A 58 -28.36 20.63 26.56
CA ASN A 58 -28.06 20.41 27.97
C ASN A 58 -28.02 18.92 28.35
N GLY A 59 -28.45 18.02 27.44
CA GLY A 59 -28.48 16.57 27.59
C GLY A 59 -27.47 15.83 26.74
N VAL A 60 -26.94 16.46 25.71
CA VAL A 60 -25.82 15.94 24.96
C VAL A 60 -24.58 16.03 25.82
N VAL A 61 -24.16 14.89 26.30
CA VAL A 61 -22.86 14.78 26.98
C VAL A 61 -21.82 14.93 25.87
N GLU A 62 -21.27 16.13 25.71
CA GLU A 62 -20.00 16.28 25.05
C GLU A 62 -19.01 15.39 25.81
N ASN A 63 -18.76 14.17 25.31
CA ASN A 63 -17.82 13.30 25.98
C ASN A 63 -16.39 13.65 25.58
N LYS A 64 -16.04 14.94 25.69
CA LYS A 64 -14.68 15.46 25.52
C LYS A 64 -13.67 14.66 26.34
N SER A 65 -14.11 14.04 27.44
CA SER A 65 -13.24 13.20 28.27
C SER A 65 -12.83 11.90 27.58
N VAL A 66 -13.72 11.26 26.81
CA VAL A 66 -13.40 10.01 26.09
C VAL A 66 -12.60 10.31 24.83
N GLU A 67 -13.00 11.31 24.08
CA GLU A 67 -12.22 11.76 22.91
C GLU A 67 -10.80 12.19 23.35
N GLU A 68 -10.69 13.00 24.41
CA GLU A 68 -9.42 13.42 24.96
C GLU A 68 -8.60 12.21 25.48
N GLU A 69 -9.22 11.23 26.12
CA GLU A 69 -8.55 10.00 26.55
C GLU A 69 -8.03 9.19 25.35
N ILE A 70 -8.82 9.03 24.29
CA ILE A 70 -8.42 8.36 23.05
C ILE A 70 -7.26 9.11 22.39
N ARG A 71 -7.37 10.44 22.29
CA ARG A 71 -6.33 11.31 21.72
C ARG A 71 -5.04 11.24 22.55
N GLN A 72 -5.12 11.29 23.87
CA GLN A 72 -3.95 11.17 24.74
C GLN A 72 -3.27 9.80 24.61
N ARG A 73 -4.04 8.71 24.52
CA ARG A 73 -3.50 7.37 24.30
C ARG A 73 -2.81 7.28 22.95
N ALA A 74 -3.43 7.78 21.87
CA ALA A 74 -2.85 7.82 20.55
C ALA A 74 -1.55 8.64 20.51
N ASN A 75 -1.53 9.82 21.13
CA ASN A 75 -0.37 10.71 21.17
C ASN A 75 0.80 10.16 21.99
N ASN A 76 0.53 9.35 23.01
CA ASN A 76 1.54 8.67 23.83
C ASN A 76 1.98 7.33 23.24
N SER A 77 1.43 6.92 22.12
CA SER A 77 1.80 5.68 21.43
C SER A 77 3.18 5.78 20.79
N PRO A 78 4.00 4.72 20.83
CA PRO A 78 5.20 4.60 20.02
C PRO A 78 4.93 4.68 18.50
N ALA A 79 3.68 4.52 18.09
CA ALA A 79 3.22 4.63 16.71
C ALA A 79 3.03 6.07 16.22
N ASN A 80 3.23 7.09 17.08
CA ASN A 80 3.22 8.49 16.67
C ASN A 80 4.48 8.82 15.83
N GLN A 81 4.46 8.43 14.57
CA GLN A 81 5.58 8.41 13.64
C GLN A 81 5.38 9.46 12.53
N PRO A 82 6.44 9.80 11.77
CA PRO A 82 6.29 10.55 10.54
C PRO A 82 5.33 9.87 9.57
N ASP A 83 4.67 10.66 8.73
CA ASP A 83 3.74 10.18 7.73
C ASP A 83 4.44 9.34 6.64
N GLY A 84 4.23 8.03 6.69
CA GLY A 84 4.84 7.05 5.78
C GLY A 84 4.11 6.91 4.43
N ALA A 85 2.98 7.61 4.23
CA ALA A 85 2.23 7.61 2.97
C ALA A 85 1.92 9.04 2.48
N ALA A 86 2.72 10.03 2.91
CA ALA A 86 2.61 11.39 2.40
C ALA A 86 2.82 11.41 0.88
N GLN A 87 1.87 11.98 0.15
CA GLN A 87 2.01 12.20 -1.28
C GLN A 87 3.06 13.30 -1.50
N LEU A 88 4.12 12.98 -2.25
CA LEU A 88 5.23 13.90 -2.51
C LEU A 88 5.16 14.57 -3.89
N VAL A 89 4.36 14.04 -4.80
CA VAL A 89 4.20 14.52 -6.17
C VAL A 89 2.73 14.77 -6.44
N TYR A 90 2.44 15.93 -6.98
CA TYR A 90 1.08 16.37 -7.33
C TYR A 90 1.01 16.63 -8.84
N PRO A 91 0.63 15.64 -9.65
CA PRO A 91 0.75 15.68 -11.11
C PRO A 91 -0.08 16.79 -11.77
N GLY A 92 -1.13 17.26 -11.09
CA GLY A 92 -1.96 18.34 -11.60
C GLY A 92 -2.74 17.98 -12.87
N ASN A 93 -3.27 16.76 -12.94
CA ASN A 93 -4.17 16.38 -14.02
C ASN A 93 -5.42 17.27 -13.96
N GLY A 94 -5.84 17.75 -15.13
CA GLY A 94 -6.94 18.70 -15.22
C GLY A 94 -8.19 18.24 -14.50
N SER A 95 -8.76 19.12 -13.67
CA SER A 95 -10.02 18.92 -12.95
C SER A 95 -11.14 19.65 -13.67
N ARG A 96 -12.35 19.09 -13.63
CA ARG A 96 -13.57 19.82 -13.94
C ARG A 96 -14.10 20.44 -12.66
N GLY A 97 -14.57 21.67 -12.71
CA GLY A 97 -15.33 22.29 -11.64
C GLY A 97 -16.66 21.57 -11.40
N PRO A 98 -17.39 21.90 -10.30
CA PRO A 98 -18.69 21.33 -10.03
C PRO A 98 -19.66 21.51 -11.22
N GLN A 99 -20.40 20.46 -11.56
CA GLN A 99 -21.47 20.51 -12.55
C GLN A 99 -22.71 21.17 -11.97
N ILE A 100 -23.01 20.86 -10.70
CA ILE A 100 -24.05 21.48 -9.91
C ILE A 100 -23.43 22.01 -8.63
N GLY A 101 -23.88 23.19 -8.21
CA GLY A 101 -23.48 23.81 -6.94
C GLY A 101 -24.70 24.48 -6.30
N ILE A 102 -25.12 23.98 -5.12
CA ILE A 102 -26.33 24.41 -4.45
C ILE A 102 -26.02 24.83 -3.01
N GLU A 103 -26.54 25.99 -2.58
CA GLU A 103 -26.59 26.30 -1.16
C GLU A 103 -27.51 25.30 -0.46
N GLY A 104 -26.92 24.45 0.39
CA GLY A 104 -27.66 23.53 1.23
C GLY A 104 -28.36 24.22 2.43
N VAL A 105 -28.76 23.43 3.41
CA VAL A 105 -29.35 23.96 4.65
C VAL A 105 -28.29 24.70 5.47
N GLY A 106 -28.56 25.93 5.85
CA GLY A 106 -27.69 26.73 6.72
C GLY A 106 -28.07 26.61 8.19
N ASN A 107 -27.39 27.35 9.06
CA ASN A 107 -27.63 27.36 10.50
C ASN A 107 -28.98 28.07 10.85
N VAL A 108 -30.07 27.47 10.50
CA VAL A 108 -31.43 28.00 10.70
C VAL A 108 -31.94 27.79 12.14
N ASN A 109 -31.35 26.88 12.90
CA ASN A 109 -31.73 26.56 14.29
C ASN A 109 -30.73 27.09 15.30
N GLY A 110 -29.63 27.73 14.88
CA GLY A 110 -28.62 28.33 15.76
C GLY A 110 -27.82 27.29 16.55
N VAL A 111 -27.55 26.11 15.96
CA VAL A 111 -26.80 24.98 16.56
C VAL A 111 -25.42 24.83 15.94
N TYR A 112 -24.52 24.16 16.65
CA TYR A 112 -23.18 23.78 16.24
C TYR A 112 -22.88 22.39 16.80
N PRO A 113 -22.26 21.53 16.00
CA PRO A 113 -21.98 21.63 14.57
C PRO A 113 -23.20 21.25 13.69
N PRO A 114 -23.12 21.32 12.34
CA PRO A 114 -24.20 20.92 11.46
C PRO A 114 -24.36 19.41 11.30
N ASP A 115 -23.28 18.63 11.39
CA ASP A 115 -23.24 17.19 11.15
C ASP A 115 -23.97 16.83 9.86
N THR A 116 -23.35 17.25 8.75
CA THR A 116 -23.99 17.30 7.44
C THR A 116 -24.00 15.94 6.80
N ASP A 117 -25.21 15.43 6.50
CA ASP A 117 -25.39 14.23 5.71
C ASP A 117 -26.33 14.50 4.53
N GLY A 118 -26.21 13.68 3.47
CA GLY A 118 -27.07 13.80 2.31
C GLY A 118 -26.74 12.77 1.26
N ASP A 119 -27.77 12.34 0.53
CA ASP A 119 -27.63 11.34 -0.50
C ASP A 119 -28.41 11.71 -1.77
N ILE A 120 -28.03 11.07 -2.87
CA ILE A 120 -28.62 11.25 -4.20
C ILE A 120 -29.38 9.99 -4.62
N GLY A 121 -30.62 10.16 -5.01
CA GLY A 121 -31.38 9.13 -5.69
C GLY A 121 -31.62 9.48 -7.16
N PRO A 122 -32.37 8.67 -7.90
CA PRO A 122 -32.60 8.88 -9.33
C PRO A 122 -33.23 10.23 -9.68
N ASN A 123 -33.99 10.84 -8.77
CA ASN A 123 -34.74 12.07 -9.02
C ASN A 123 -34.53 13.17 -7.98
N HIS A 124 -33.98 12.88 -6.84
CA HIS A 124 -33.91 13.78 -5.70
C HIS A 124 -32.55 13.75 -5.03
N TYR A 125 -32.15 14.88 -4.46
CA TYR A 125 -31.11 14.98 -3.45
C TYR A 125 -31.75 15.30 -2.10
N PHE A 126 -31.47 14.49 -1.08
CA PHE A 126 -32.01 14.67 0.27
C PHE A 126 -30.86 15.00 1.23
N GLN A 127 -30.87 16.20 1.81
CA GLN A 127 -29.88 16.63 2.81
C GLN A 127 -30.53 16.73 4.19
N MET A 128 -29.90 16.12 5.17
CA MET A 128 -30.18 16.32 6.59
C MET A 128 -28.99 16.96 7.29
N ILE A 129 -29.30 17.83 8.21
CA ILE A 129 -28.32 18.41 9.15
C ILE A 129 -28.85 18.32 10.56
N ASN A 130 -28.04 18.63 11.56
CA ASN A 130 -28.53 18.77 12.92
C ASN A 130 -29.75 19.70 12.96
N LEU A 131 -30.87 19.12 13.34
CA LEU A 131 -32.18 19.67 13.56
C LEU A 131 -33.00 20.05 12.31
N SER A 132 -32.48 19.97 11.09
CA SER A 132 -33.23 20.41 9.89
C SER A 132 -32.90 19.59 8.67
N PHE A 133 -33.82 19.53 7.71
CA PHE A 133 -33.61 18.93 6.41
C PHE A 133 -34.24 19.71 5.28
N ALA A 134 -33.79 19.41 4.05
CA ALA A 134 -34.44 19.87 2.82
C ALA A 134 -34.19 18.87 1.67
N ILE A 135 -35.03 18.94 0.65
CA ILE A 135 -35.01 18.07 -0.51
C ILE A 135 -35.00 18.91 -1.78
N TRP A 136 -34.16 18.54 -2.72
CA TRP A 136 -34.02 19.18 -4.05
C TRP A 136 -34.24 18.16 -5.16
N ASP A 137 -34.57 18.65 -6.36
CA ASP A 137 -34.39 17.85 -7.56
C ASP A 137 -32.92 17.78 -8.00
N ARG A 138 -32.64 16.95 -8.98
CA ARG A 138 -31.26 16.77 -9.52
C ARG A 138 -30.69 18.02 -10.19
N GLN A 139 -31.54 19.01 -10.55
CA GLN A 139 -31.15 20.29 -11.13
C GLN A 139 -30.86 21.35 -10.08
N GLY A 140 -31.05 21.02 -8.79
CA GLY A 140 -30.82 21.95 -7.69
C GLY A 140 -31.99 22.82 -7.33
N ASN A 141 -33.19 22.58 -7.89
CA ASN A 141 -34.39 23.27 -7.45
C ASN A 141 -34.89 22.68 -6.15
N LYS A 142 -35.08 23.52 -5.13
CA LYS A 142 -35.53 23.06 -3.83
C LYS A 142 -37.01 22.73 -3.88
N LEU A 143 -37.34 21.47 -3.58
CA LEU A 143 -38.73 20.95 -3.60
C LEU A 143 -39.38 21.04 -2.22
N TYR A 144 -38.61 20.93 -1.13
CA TYR A 144 -39.13 20.93 0.23
C TYR A 144 -38.11 21.46 1.23
N GLY A 145 -38.58 22.12 2.29
CA GLY A 145 -37.75 22.60 3.39
C GLY A 145 -37.08 23.98 3.15
N PRO A 146 -36.14 24.41 4.01
CA PRO A 146 -35.75 23.69 5.23
C PRO A 146 -36.85 23.65 6.28
N VAL A 147 -37.00 22.50 6.90
CA VAL A 147 -37.90 22.25 8.02
C VAL A 147 -37.17 21.49 9.12
N ASN A 148 -37.71 21.51 10.34
CA ASN A 148 -37.14 20.72 11.43
C ASN A 148 -37.21 19.21 11.13
N ASN A 149 -36.21 18.43 11.55
CA ASN A 149 -36.21 16.97 11.40
C ASN A 149 -37.44 16.33 12.05
N SER A 150 -37.95 16.92 13.13
CA SER A 150 -39.20 16.48 13.79
C SER A 150 -40.44 16.55 12.90
N THR A 151 -40.39 17.23 11.74
CA THR A 151 -41.47 17.17 10.74
C THR A 151 -41.69 15.75 10.25
N LEU A 152 -40.63 14.97 10.01
CA LEU A 152 -40.72 13.58 9.59
C LEU A 152 -41.43 12.68 10.62
N TRP A 153 -41.36 13.07 11.90
CA TRP A 153 -41.95 12.33 13.01
C TRP A 153 -43.30 12.85 13.47
N GLN A 154 -43.87 13.83 12.79
CA GLN A 154 -45.21 14.33 13.14
C GLN A 154 -46.25 13.24 13.06
N GLY A 155 -47.14 13.18 14.10
CA GLY A 155 -48.18 12.16 14.20
C GLY A 155 -47.66 10.78 14.66
N PHE A 156 -46.37 10.54 14.65
CA PHE A 156 -45.76 9.34 15.24
C PHE A 156 -45.68 9.52 16.76
N ILE A 157 -46.76 9.10 17.43
CA ILE A 157 -46.92 9.37 18.87
C ILE A 157 -46.07 8.42 19.69
N GLY A 158 -45.16 8.98 20.48
CA GLY A 158 -44.28 8.24 21.37
C GLY A 158 -43.64 9.15 22.41
N PRO A 159 -42.72 8.61 23.25
CA PRO A 159 -42.03 9.37 24.26
C PRO A 159 -41.24 10.59 23.77
N TRP A 160 -40.90 10.64 22.50
CA TRP A 160 -40.18 11.71 21.78
C TRP A 160 -41.09 12.78 21.19
N THR A 161 -42.41 12.67 21.34
CA THR A 161 -43.35 13.64 20.74
C THR A 161 -43.06 15.05 21.24
N GLY A 162 -42.78 15.97 20.31
CA GLY A 162 -42.48 17.36 20.58
C GLY A 162 -40.99 17.65 20.75
N THR A 163 -40.09 16.68 20.59
CA THR A 163 -38.65 16.89 20.56
C THR A 163 -38.12 17.00 19.12
N ASN A 164 -36.94 17.57 18.97
CA ASN A 164 -36.21 17.65 17.71
C ASN A 164 -34.71 17.49 18.03
N ASP A 165 -34.32 16.25 18.26
CA ASP A 165 -32.96 15.88 18.65
C ASP A 165 -32.09 15.69 17.39
N GLY A 166 -30.75 15.56 17.54
CA GLY A 166 -29.78 15.69 16.44
C GLY A 166 -29.33 14.39 15.82
N ASP A 167 -28.18 14.48 15.18
CA ASP A 167 -27.39 13.47 14.51
C ASP A 167 -28.22 12.64 13.50
N PRO A 168 -28.72 13.26 12.44
CA PRO A 168 -29.44 12.55 11.41
C PRO A 168 -28.48 11.85 10.45
N ILE A 169 -28.95 10.73 9.86
CA ILE A 169 -28.36 10.10 8.68
C ILE A 169 -29.47 9.90 7.68
N VAL A 170 -29.18 10.16 6.40
CA VAL A 170 -30.08 9.88 5.27
C VAL A 170 -29.34 9.10 4.21
N LEU A 171 -29.93 7.99 3.75
CA LEU A 171 -29.38 7.11 2.72
C LEU A 171 -30.44 6.80 1.67
N TYR A 172 -29.99 6.59 0.45
CA TYR A 172 -30.78 6.04 -0.63
C TYR A 172 -30.40 4.57 -0.85
N ASP A 173 -31.37 3.68 -0.65
CA ASP A 173 -31.24 2.25 -0.91
C ASP A 173 -31.46 2.00 -2.41
N GLU A 174 -30.37 1.89 -3.16
CA GLU A 174 -30.38 1.76 -4.62
C GLU A 174 -31.15 0.52 -5.10
N VAL A 175 -31.04 -0.60 -4.38
CA VAL A 175 -31.69 -1.86 -4.78
C VAL A 175 -33.18 -1.85 -4.53
N ALA A 176 -33.57 -1.27 -3.41
CA ALA A 176 -35.01 -1.17 -3.06
C ALA A 176 -35.69 0.03 -3.70
N ASP A 177 -34.95 1.01 -4.21
CA ASP A 177 -35.46 2.32 -4.65
C ASP A 177 -36.25 3.01 -3.53
N ARG A 178 -35.57 3.19 -2.38
CA ARG A 178 -36.18 3.73 -1.15
C ARG A 178 -35.20 4.68 -0.43
N TRP A 179 -35.79 5.62 0.29
CA TRP A 179 -35.08 6.51 1.19
C TRP A 179 -35.17 6.01 2.62
N MET A 180 -34.07 6.04 3.33
CA MET A 180 -34.01 5.83 4.77
C MET A 180 -33.52 7.13 5.43
N ALA A 181 -34.27 7.63 6.41
CA ALA A 181 -33.87 8.78 7.22
C ALA A 181 -33.92 8.40 8.70
N THR A 182 -32.90 8.84 9.47
CA THR A 182 -32.78 8.46 10.88
C THR A 182 -32.53 9.66 11.76
N GLN A 183 -32.89 9.53 13.02
CA GLN A 183 -32.61 10.51 14.06
C GLN A 183 -32.65 9.82 15.43
N PHE A 184 -31.78 10.22 16.38
CA PHE A 184 -31.95 9.76 17.75
C PHE A 184 -33.02 10.56 18.50
N ALA A 185 -33.59 9.98 19.56
CA ALA A 185 -34.48 10.66 20.47
C ALA A 185 -33.99 10.53 21.92
N LEU A 186 -33.57 11.64 22.48
CA LEU A 186 -32.89 11.73 23.79
C LEU A 186 -33.79 12.29 24.89
N ASN A 187 -34.52 13.37 24.58
CA ASN A 187 -35.36 14.11 25.53
C ASN A 187 -36.77 13.51 25.61
N THR A 188 -36.82 12.23 25.97
CA THR A 188 -38.08 11.48 26.03
C THR A 188 -38.77 11.57 27.35
N THR A 189 -40.11 11.51 27.35
CA THR A 189 -40.94 11.62 28.55
C THR A 189 -40.79 10.45 29.53
N ASN A 190 -40.28 9.31 29.06
CA ASN A 190 -40.04 8.10 29.88
C ASN A 190 -38.57 7.86 30.25
N GLY A 191 -37.66 8.74 29.79
CA GLY A 191 -36.21 8.63 30.01
C GLY A 191 -35.48 7.58 29.18
N VAL A 192 -36.19 6.73 28.40
CA VAL A 192 -35.58 5.76 27.49
C VAL A 192 -35.11 6.48 26.23
N LYS A 193 -33.92 6.16 25.73
CA LYS A 193 -33.41 6.68 24.47
C LYS A 193 -33.93 5.81 23.32
N TYR A 194 -34.14 6.42 22.15
CA TYR A 194 -34.64 5.70 20.99
C TYR A 194 -33.81 6.05 19.76
N GLN A 195 -33.68 5.07 18.87
CA GLN A 195 -33.31 5.30 17.48
C GLN A 195 -34.59 5.31 16.66
N LEU A 196 -34.84 6.43 15.99
CA LEU A 196 -35.96 6.60 15.07
C LEU A 196 -35.44 6.32 13.65
N ILE A 197 -36.18 5.50 12.88
CA ILE A 197 -35.88 5.15 11.50
C ILE A 197 -37.15 5.28 10.68
N ALA A 198 -37.06 6.02 9.57
CA ALA A 198 -38.15 6.18 8.60
C ALA A 198 -37.67 5.63 7.24
N VAL A 199 -38.39 4.67 6.69
CA VAL A 199 -38.14 4.10 5.36
C VAL A 199 -39.29 4.52 4.43
N SER A 200 -38.95 5.17 3.31
CA SER A 200 -39.98 5.63 2.37
C SER A 200 -40.77 4.45 1.78
N ALA A 201 -42.07 4.60 1.63
CA ALA A 201 -42.94 3.56 1.06
C ALA A 201 -42.73 3.41 -0.46
N THR A 202 -42.14 4.41 -1.11
CA THR A 202 -41.86 4.47 -2.55
C THR A 202 -40.55 5.19 -2.80
N ALA A 203 -40.14 5.28 -4.05
CA ALA A 203 -38.94 6.05 -4.50
C ALA A 203 -39.02 7.57 -4.22
N ASP A 204 -40.19 8.08 -3.91
CA ASP A 204 -40.44 9.50 -3.70
C ASP A 204 -40.20 9.89 -2.23
N PRO A 205 -39.16 10.68 -1.91
CA PRO A 205 -38.86 11.11 -0.54
C PRO A 205 -39.93 12.08 0.04
N LEU A 206 -40.79 12.62 -0.79
CA LEU A 206 -41.94 13.44 -0.35
C LEU A 206 -43.23 12.61 -0.13
N GLY A 207 -43.16 11.30 -0.29
CA GLY A 207 -44.21 10.33 -0.08
C GLY A 207 -44.41 9.92 1.38
N GLU A 208 -45.07 8.79 1.56
CA GLU A 208 -45.35 8.17 2.87
C GLU A 208 -44.08 7.43 3.37
N TYR A 209 -44.00 7.29 4.69
CA TYR A 209 -42.86 6.57 5.36
C TYR A 209 -43.43 5.51 6.31
N TYR A 210 -42.76 4.36 6.37
CA TYR A 210 -42.85 3.39 7.45
C TYR A 210 -41.88 3.85 8.55
N ARG A 211 -42.41 4.14 9.76
CA ARG A 211 -41.61 4.73 10.86
C ARG A 211 -41.50 3.76 12.01
N TYR A 212 -40.29 3.57 12.47
CA TYR A 212 -39.91 2.65 13.52
C TYR A 212 -39.18 3.37 14.63
N ALA A 213 -39.40 2.95 15.88
CA ALA A 213 -38.64 3.43 17.02
C ALA A 213 -38.12 2.25 17.83
N TYR A 214 -36.81 2.11 17.89
CA TYR A 214 -36.14 1.08 18.68
C TYR A 214 -35.63 1.65 19.98
N ALA A 215 -35.95 0.99 21.12
CA ALA A 215 -35.44 1.38 22.42
C ALA A 215 -33.95 1.02 22.55
N MET A 216 -33.13 2.00 22.86
CA MET A 216 -31.69 1.83 22.99
C MET A 216 -31.27 1.61 24.43
N VAL A 217 -30.22 0.81 24.61
CA VAL A 217 -29.69 0.44 25.97
C VAL A 217 -29.05 1.62 26.71
N ALA A 218 -28.64 2.65 25.98
CA ALA A 218 -28.03 3.87 26.50
C ALA A 218 -28.19 5.01 25.48
N PHE A 219 -27.59 6.18 25.73
CA PHE A 219 -27.54 7.26 24.75
C PHE A 219 -26.68 6.83 23.54
N ASN A 220 -27.31 6.80 22.37
CA ASN A 220 -26.78 6.36 21.09
C ASN A 220 -26.33 7.56 20.26
N ASP A 221 -25.15 8.10 20.60
CA ASP A 221 -24.53 9.25 19.98
C ASP A 221 -23.72 8.87 18.74
N TYR A 222 -23.48 9.86 17.85
CA TYR A 222 -22.62 9.69 16.67
C TYR A 222 -23.05 8.50 15.77
N PRO A 223 -24.35 8.43 15.36
CA PRO A 223 -24.85 7.33 14.55
C PRO A 223 -24.16 7.28 13.20
N LYS A 224 -23.87 6.07 12.75
CA LYS A 224 -23.46 5.78 11.37
C LYS A 224 -24.33 4.65 10.86
N PHE A 225 -24.95 4.84 9.70
CA PHE A 225 -25.82 3.87 9.08
C PHE A 225 -25.31 3.45 7.70
N SER A 226 -25.73 2.28 7.26
CA SER A 226 -25.43 1.75 5.93
C SER A 226 -26.54 0.86 5.40
N VAL A 227 -26.57 0.72 4.08
CA VAL A 227 -27.40 -0.22 3.35
C VAL A 227 -26.60 -1.46 3.00
N TRP A 228 -27.16 -2.63 3.26
CA TRP A 228 -26.61 -3.92 2.86
C TRP A 228 -27.71 -4.83 2.31
N ASN A 229 -27.32 -5.99 1.74
CA ASN A 229 -28.29 -6.88 1.11
C ASN A 229 -29.42 -7.37 2.03
N ASP A 230 -29.07 -7.65 3.27
CA ASP A 230 -29.90 -8.37 4.23
C ASP A 230 -30.37 -7.53 5.43
N ALA A 231 -29.77 -6.34 5.61
CA ALA A 231 -30.10 -5.44 6.71
C ALA A 231 -29.76 -3.98 6.39
N TYR A 232 -30.32 -3.05 7.15
CA TYR A 232 -29.70 -1.77 7.43
C TYR A 232 -28.80 -1.95 8.64
N TYR A 233 -27.52 -1.57 8.51
CA TYR A 233 -26.57 -1.70 9.62
C TYR A 233 -26.28 -0.36 10.24
N ALA A 234 -25.94 -0.38 11.52
CA ALA A 234 -25.60 0.86 12.22
C ALA A 234 -24.54 0.66 13.31
N SER A 235 -23.88 1.76 13.67
CA SER A 235 -23.03 1.86 14.85
C SER A 235 -23.24 3.17 15.57
N TRP A 236 -22.92 3.19 16.88
CA TRP A 236 -23.02 4.34 17.75
C TRP A 236 -21.91 4.32 18.80
N ASN A 237 -21.51 5.49 19.25
CA ASN A 237 -20.84 5.68 20.54
C ASN A 237 -21.92 5.73 21.63
N MET A 238 -21.90 4.77 22.55
CA MET A 238 -22.94 4.59 23.55
C MET A 238 -22.52 5.20 24.90
N PHE A 239 -23.30 6.13 25.42
CA PHE A 239 -23.04 6.81 26.68
C PHE A 239 -24.11 6.50 27.72
N GLY A 240 -23.69 6.10 28.91
CA GLY A 240 -24.58 5.72 30.00
C GLY A 240 -23.83 5.47 31.30
N SER A 241 -24.21 4.43 32.01
CA SER A 241 -23.48 4.02 33.25
C SER A 241 -22.04 3.59 32.99
N TYR A 242 -21.72 3.19 31.77
CA TYR A 242 -20.38 2.98 31.20
C TYR A 242 -20.39 3.25 29.71
N THR A 243 -19.24 3.62 29.17
CA THR A 243 -19.06 3.95 27.76
C THR A 243 -18.74 2.68 26.96
N ARG A 244 -19.31 2.55 25.77
CA ARG A 244 -19.15 1.41 24.85
C ARG A 244 -19.48 1.82 23.43
N VAL A 245 -19.34 0.89 22.48
CA VAL A 245 -19.83 1.04 21.11
C VAL A 245 -20.97 0.06 20.89
N GLY A 246 -22.07 0.53 20.30
CA GLY A 246 -23.16 -0.33 19.84
C GLY A 246 -23.04 -0.56 18.35
N VAL A 247 -23.31 -1.80 17.91
CA VAL A 247 -23.49 -2.14 16.50
C VAL A 247 -24.76 -2.91 16.33
N ALA A 248 -25.51 -2.66 15.25
CA ALA A 248 -26.78 -3.31 15.04
C ALA A 248 -27.07 -3.62 13.56
N ALA A 249 -27.91 -4.63 13.36
CA ALA A 249 -28.59 -4.95 12.10
C ALA A 249 -30.09 -4.77 12.29
N PHE A 250 -30.75 -4.08 11.35
CA PHE A 250 -32.20 -3.90 11.31
C PHE A 250 -32.78 -4.71 10.14
N GLU A 251 -33.89 -5.41 10.36
CA GLU A 251 -34.50 -6.34 9.41
C GLU A 251 -35.12 -5.60 8.21
N ARG A 252 -34.24 -5.27 7.22
CA ARG A 252 -34.52 -4.41 6.06
C ARG A 252 -35.74 -4.87 5.28
N ASP A 253 -35.89 -6.18 4.98
CA ASP A 253 -36.99 -6.71 4.17
C ASP A 253 -38.35 -6.47 4.81
N LEU A 254 -38.46 -6.59 6.13
CA LEU A 254 -39.65 -6.26 6.86
C LEU A 254 -39.91 -4.75 6.93
N MET A 255 -38.83 -3.96 7.10
CA MET A 255 -38.95 -2.50 7.12
C MET A 255 -39.42 -1.93 5.77
N LEU A 256 -38.97 -2.50 4.65
CA LEU A 256 -39.38 -2.11 3.30
C LEU A 256 -40.87 -2.37 3.02
N THR A 257 -41.43 -3.35 3.70
CA THR A 257 -42.89 -3.69 3.54
C THR A 257 -43.76 -3.06 4.61
N GLY A 258 -43.16 -2.39 5.60
CA GLY A 258 -43.91 -1.78 6.70
C GLY A 258 -44.41 -2.81 7.72
N ASP A 259 -43.68 -3.86 7.97
CA ASP A 259 -44.06 -4.86 8.98
C ASP A 259 -43.62 -4.36 10.37
N PRO A 260 -44.56 -4.26 11.34
CA PRO A 260 -44.26 -3.81 12.70
C PRO A 260 -43.37 -4.77 13.48
N GLY A 261 -43.23 -6.02 13.03
CA GLY A 261 -42.35 -7.03 13.63
C GLY A 261 -40.87 -6.95 13.21
N ALA A 262 -40.49 -5.91 12.43
CA ALA A 262 -39.09 -5.73 12.05
C ALA A 262 -38.16 -5.64 13.28
N ARG A 263 -37.15 -6.51 13.31
CA ARG A 263 -36.25 -6.70 14.48
C ARG A 263 -34.97 -5.89 14.34
N MET A 264 -34.37 -5.60 15.49
CA MET A 264 -33.00 -5.15 15.65
C MET A 264 -32.19 -6.25 16.36
N VAL A 265 -31.08 -6.65 15.76
CA VAL A 265 -30.05 -7.50 16.40
C VAL A 265 -28.87 -6.60 16.77
N TYR A 266 -28.53 -6.54 18.06
CA TYR A 266 -27.59 -5.57 18.61
C TYR A 266 -26.46 -6.25 19.39
N TYR A 267 -25.23 -5.72 19.23
CA TYR A 267 -24.06 -6.12 20.00
C TYR A 267 -23.41 -4.92 20.69
N ASP A 268 -23.01 -5.12 21.96
CA ASP A 268 -22.10 -4.20 22.67
C ASP A 268 -20.64 -4.51 22.29
N GLN A 269 -19.89 -3.45 22.02
CA GLN A 269 -18.45 -3.51 21.77
C GLN A 269 -17.69 -2.66 22.79
N SER A 270 -16.39 -2.92 22.93
CA SER A 270 -15.52 -2.13 23.80
C SER A 270 -15.52 -0.65 23.40
N ALA A 271 -15.42 0.25 24.38
CA ALA A 271 -15.15 1.66 24.12
C ALA A 271 -13.85 1.91 23.33
N SER A 272 -12.97 0.92 23.21
CA SER A 272 -11.77 1.03 22.37
C SER A 272 -12.06 1.04 20.88
N THR A 273 -13.27 0.69 20.45
CA THR A 273 -13.70 0.67 19.04
C THR A 273 -14.53 1.89 18.64
N PHE A 274 -14.37 3.02 19.33
CA PHE A 274 -15.06 4.28 19.05
C PHE A 274 -14.92 4.72 17.59
N GLY A 275 -15.98 5.33 17.05
CA GLY A 275 -16.01 5.83 15.69
C GLY A 275 -16.02 4.71 14.63
N MET A 276 -16.61 3.56 14.97
CA MET A 276 -16.76 2.42 14.03
C MET A 276 -17.72 2.79 12.90
N LEU A 277 -17.41 2.36 11.68
CA LEU A 277 -18.21 2.60 10.48
C LEU A 277 -18.72 1.28 9.90
N PRO A 278 -20.03 1.11 9.63
CA PRO A 278 -20.57 0.04 8.80
C PRO A 278 -20.28 0.29 7.33
N ALA A 279 -20.02 -0.77 6.56
CA ALA A 279 -19.84 -0.70 5.12
C ALA A 279 -21.18 -0.48 4.41
N ASP A 280 -21.21 0.50 3.52
CA ASP A 280 -22.37 0.93 2.74
C ASP A 280 -22.07 0.70 1.26
N PHE A 281 -22.88 -0.12 0.57
CA PHE A 281 -22.59 -0.46 -0.81
C PHE A 281 -23.27 0.48 -1.80
N ASP A 282 -22.56 0.79 -2.88
CA ASP A 282 -23.10 1.44 -4.07
C ASP A 282 -22.92 0.50 -5.28
N GLY A 283 -23.84 0.58 -6.24
CA GLY A 283 -23.81 -0.16 -7.50
C GLY A 283 -24.10 -1.65 -7.33
N THR A 284 -23.23 -2.53 -7.83
CA THR A 284 -23.46 -3.97 -7.75
C THR A 284 -23.47 -4.47 -6.30
N PRO A 285 -24.58 -5.09 -5.84
CA PRO A 285 -24.67 -5.60 -4.49
C PRO A 285 -23.57 -6.61 -4.15
N PRO A 286 -23.20 -6.74 -2.86
CA PRO A 286 -22.31 -7.82 -2.41
C PRO A 286 -22.87 -9.19 -2.79
N PRO A 287 -22.04 -10.22 -2.99
CA PRO A 287 -22.50 -11.59 -3.21
C PRO A 287 -23.44 -12.04 -2.09
N ALA A 288 -24.46 -12.84 -2.43
CA ALA A 288 -25.42 -13.34 -1.45
C ALA A 288 -24.72 -14.08 -0.30
N GLY A 289 -25.08 -13.77 0.95
CA GLY A 289 -24.49 -14.33 2.15
C GLY A 289 -23.14 -13.70 2.53
N THR A 290 -22.75 -12.59 1.90
CA THR A 290 -21.61 -11.81 2.37
C THR A 290 -22.00 -11.03 3.62
N PRO A 291 -21.26 -11.19 4.76
CA PRO A 291 -21.51 -10.40 5.96
C PRO A 291 -21.25 -8.91 5.69
N CYS A 292 -21.90 -8.03 6.43
CA CYS A 292 -21.57 -6.61 6.40
C CYS A 292 -20.24 -6.37 7.12
N TYR A 293 -19.39 -5.56 6.52
CA TYR A 293 -18.10 -5.20 7.10
C TYR A 293 -18.22 -3.93 7.96
N PHE A 294 -17.45 -3.90 9.03
CA PHE A 294 -17.30 -2.71 9.87
C PHE A 294 -15.82 -2.42 10.04
N THR A 295 -15.45 -1.15 10.12
CA THR A 295 -14.05 -0.77 10.37
C THR A 295 -13.94 0.33 11.42
N HIS A 296 -12.82 0.30 12.15
CA HIS A 296 -12.40 1.41 13.01
C HIS A 296 -10.87 1.52 13.08
N LEU A 297 -10.39 2.64 13.62
CA LEU A 297 -8.97 2.86 13.92
C LEU A 297 -8.64 2.44 15.35
N ARG A 298 -7.73 1.49 15.51
CA ARG A 298 -7.12 1.22 16.81
C ARG A 298 -5.91 2.14 17.01
N ASN A 299 -6.11 3.24 17.75
CA ASN A 299 -5.11 4.30 17.94
C ASN A 299 -4.36 4.23 19.28
N PHE A 300 -4.28 3.05 19.95
CA PHE A 300 -3.76 2.99 21.32
C PHE A 300 -2.26 2.76 21.42
N SER A 301 -1.75 1.72 20.78
CA SER A 301 -0.35 1.32 20.87
C SER A 301 0.34 1.16 19.53
N ASP A 302 -0.41 0.93 18.48
CA ASP A 302 0.09 0.46 17.19
C ASP A 302 -0.89 0.76 16.07
N HIS A 303 -1.27 1.89 15.77
CA HIS A 303 -2.19 2.27 14.67
C HIS A 303 -2.57 1.11 13.73
N LYS A 304 -3.78 0.56 13.87
CA LYS A 304 -4.32 -0.52 13.03
C LYS A 304 -5.66 -0.13 12.47
N LEU A 305 -5.96 -0.63 11.28
CA LEU A 305 -7.31 -0.74 10.77
C LEU A 305 -7.84 -2.13 11.10
N GLU A 306 -8.90 -2.21 11.87
CA GLU A 306 -9.57 -3.47 12.22
C GLU A 306 -10.87 -3.57 11.44
N ILE A 307 -11.06 -4.73 10.79
CA ILE A 307 -12.25 -5.04 10.00
C ILE A 307 -13.00 -6.14 10.72
N TYR A 308 -14.26 -5.89 11.03
CA TYR A 308 -15.20 -6.82 11.63
C TYR A 308 -16.20 -7.28 10.58
N GLU A 309 -16.75 -8.47 10.79
CA GLU A 309 -17.85 -9.04 10.01
C GLU A 309 -19.09 -9.16 10.90
N PHE A 310 -20.21 -8.60 10.43
CA PHE A 310 -21.51 -8.78 11.01
C PHE A 310 -22.32 -9.72 10.10
N ASP A 311 -22.50 -10.94 10.56
CA ASP A 311 -23.31 -11.96 9.89
C ASP A 311 -24.63 -12.11 10.66
N VAL A 312 -25.74 -11.71 10.05
CA VAL A 312 -27.07 -11.78 10.69
C VAL A 312 -27.88 -12.93 10.11
N ASP A 313 -28.42 -13.81 11.00
CA ASP A 313 -29.35 -14.86 10.63
C ASP A 313 -30.78 -14.50 11.07
N TRP A 314 -31.57 -13.97 10.16
CA TRP A 314 -32.97 -13.60 10.45
C TRP A 314 -33.88 -14.77 10.72
N ASN A 315 -33.53 -16.00 10.32
CA ASN A 315 -34.30 -17.22 10.64
C ASN A 315 -34.07 -17.67 12.09
N ASN A 316 -32.85 -17.48 12.60
CA ASN A 316 -32.51 -17.75 13.99
C ASN A 316 -31.44 -16.75 14.47
N THR A 317 -31.89 -15.63 15.00
CA THR A 317 -31.02 -14.51 15.40
C THR A 317 -29.96 -14.89 16.43
N ALA A 318 -30.11 -16.01 17.15
CA ALA A 318 -29.07 -16.53 18.03
C ALA A 318 -27.82 -17.05 17.28
N ASN A 319 -27.91 -17.33 15.99
CA ASN A 319 -26.78 -17.71 15.14
C ASN A 319 -26.02 -16.49 14.60
N SER A 320 -26.56 -15.29 14.75
CA SER A 320 -25.89 -14.07 14.29
C SER A 320 -24.57 -13.87 15.02
N SER A 321 -23.60 -13.24 14.37
CA SER A 321 -22.29 -12.99 14.95
C SER A 321 -21.73 -11.62 14.55
N PHE A 322 -20.91 -11.05 15.43
CA PHE A 322 -20.10 -9.87 15.16
C PHE A 322 -18.65 -10.14 15.61
N THR A 323 -17.76 -10.35 14.67
CA THR A 323 -16.40 -10.84 14.95
C THR A 323 -15.32 -10.04 14.22
N LEU A 324 -14.14 -9.93 14.85
CA LEU A 324 -12.95 -9.36 14.22
C LEU A 324 -12.43 -10.32 13.14
N SER A 325 -12.45 -9.88 11.89
CA SER A 325 -12.04 -10.68 10.73
C SER A 325 -10.60 -10.39 10.31
N THR A 326 -10.21 -9.12 10.24
CA THR A 326 -8.91 -8.74 9.70
C THR A 326 -8.33 -7.56 10.45
N THR A 327 -7.04 -7.60 10.73
CA THR A 327 -6.26 -6.48 11.28
C THR A 327 -5.19 -6.06 10.27
N LEU A 328 -5.27 -4.84 9.77
CA LEU A 328 -4.36 -4.28 8.79
C LEU A 328 -3.39 -3.30 9.46
N THR A 329 -2.16 -3.24 8.93
CA THR A 329 -1.15 -2.29 9.39
C THR A 329 -0.97 -1.21 8.32
N PRO A 330 -1.52 0.00 8.53
CA PRO A 330 -1.30 1.12 7.62
C PRO A 330 0.15 1.62 7.70
N ALA A 331 0.56 2.42 6.71
CA ALA A 331 1.79 3.20 6.79
C ALA A 331 1.74 4.11 8.03
N THR A 332 2.88 4.40 8.61
CA THR A 332 3.01 5.20 9.83
C THR A 332 2.36 6.59 9.71
N TYR A 333 1.81 7.09 10.78
CA TYR A 333 1.23 8.43 10.88
C TYR A 333 1.19 8.93 12.32
N SER A 334 0.79 10.19 12.51
CA SER A 334 0.51 10.79 13.81
C SER A 334 -0.92 11.30 13.84
N THR A 335 -1.59 11.18 14.99
CA THR A 335 -2.91 11.80 15.25
C THR A 335 -2.81 13.10 16.04
N SER A 336 -1.60 13.60 16.32
CA SER A 336 -1.36 14.85 17.04
C SER A 336 -1.63 16.07 16.17
N VAL A 337 -2.88 16.37 15.89
CA VAL A 337 -3.33 17.64 15.33
C VAL A 337 -3.58 18.62 16.49
N ASN A 338 -3.19 19.87 16.33
CA ASN A 338 -3.34 20.90 17.38
C ASN A 338 -4.53 21.84 17.13
N GLY A 339 -5.59 21.29 16.52
CA GLY A 339 -6.73 22.06 16.02
C GLY A 339 -6.39 22.83 14.73
N VAL A 340 -7.41 23.16 13.95
CA VAL A 340 -7.27 23.77 12.63
C VAL A 340 -7.28 25.31 12.75
N PRO A 341 -6.23 26.01 12.30
CA PRO A 341 -6.17 27.46 12.35
C PRO A 341 -7.12 28.13 11.37
N GLN A 342 -7.49 29.37 11.66
CA GLN A 342 -8.35 30.22 10.84
C GLN A 342 -7.77 31.64 10.73
N PRO A 343 -8.12 32.41 9.68
CA PRO A 343 -7.68 33.81 9.56
C PRO A 343 -8.21 34.70 10.70
N ASN A 344 -7.42 35.70 11.11
CA ASN A 344 -7.81 36.76 11.99
C ASN A 344 -8.37 36.37 13.39
N THR A 345 -8.08 35.16 13.84
CA THR A 345 -8.48 34.67 15.18
C THR A 345 -7.46 33.69 15.73
N SER A 346 -7.40 33.55 17.06
CA SER A 346 -6.68 32.47 17.73
C SER A 346 -7.55 31.23 18.01
N GLN A 347 -8.86 31.30 17.70
CA GLN A 347 -9.75 30.18 17.83
C GLN A 347 -9.42 29.15 16.74
N THR A 348 -9.07 27.93 17.14
CA THR A 348 -8.94 26.77 16.23
C THR A 348 -10.27 26.03 16.11
N LEU A 349 -10.42 25.23 15.06
CA LEU A 349 -11.52 24.31 14.87
C LEU A 349 -11.11 22.91 15.30
N ASP A 350 -12.09 22.13 15.71
CA ASP A 350 -11.95 20.72 16.06
C ASP A 350 -11.56 19.88 14.83
N ASP A 351 -10.71 18.87 15.02
CA ASP A 351 -10.11 18.09 13.92
C ASP A 351 -10.54 16.62 13.85
N LEU A 352 -11.09 16.07 14.93
CA LEU A 352 -11.50 14.66 15.09
C LEU A 352 -10.49 13.63 14.54
N SER A 353 -9.21 13.91 14.66
CA SER A 353 -8.11 13.10 14.07
C SER A 353 -7.99 11.66 14.61
N VAL A 354 -8.78 11.31 15.62
CA VAL A 354 -8.80 9.97 16.23
C VAL A 354 -9.90 9.06 15.72
N PHE A 355 -10.78 9.56 14.86
CA PHE A 355 -11.94 8.84 14.33
C PHE A 355 -11.82 8.57 12.82
N MET A 356 -12.42 7.44 12.38
CA MET A 356 -12.72 7.26 10.97
C MET A 356 -13.81 8.22 10.55
N MET A 357 -13.65 8.84 9.38
CA MET A 357 -14.65 9.73 8.81
C MET A 357 -15.67 8.96 7.96
N TYR A 358 -16.94 9.34 8.12
CA TYR A 358 -18.05 8.78 7.35
C TYR A 358 -17.87 9.12 5.85
N ARG A 359 -18.09 8.21 4.89
CA ARG A 359 -18.67 6.84 5.02
C ARG A 359 -17.56 5.80 4.75
N LEU A 360 -17.79 4.54 5.13
CA LEU A 360 -17.06 3.39 4.63
C LEU A 360 -17.82 2.86 3.41
N GLN A 361 -17.43 3.26 2.21
CA GLN A 361 -18.11 2.80 1.01
C GLN A 361 -17.54 1.46 0.55
N TYR A 362 -18.45 0.56 0.15
CA TYR A 362 -18.13 -0.74 -0.43
C TYR A 362 -18.55 -0.80 -1.89
N ARG A 363 -17.74 -1.50 -2.74
CA ARG A 363 -18.09 -1.83 -4.12
C ARG A 363 -17.71 -3.26 -4.48
N ASN A 364 -18.55 -3.90 -5.27
CA ASN A 364 -18.31 -5.21 -5.87
C ASN A 364 -18.06 -5.07 -7.37
N PHE A 365 -16.81 -5.25 -7.80
CA PHE A 365 -16.40 -5.23 -9.21
C PHE A 365 -16.46 -6.61 -9.88
N GLY A 366 -16.94 -7.65 -9.21
CA GLY A 366 -16.96 -9.03 -9.72
C GLY A 366 -15.58 -9.71 -9.70
N SER A 367 -14.53 -9.01 -10.11
CA SER A 367 -13.16 -9.50 -10.01
C SER A 367 -12.54 -9.33 -8.63
N HIS A 368 -13.03 -8.37 -7.88
CA HIS A 368 -12.62 -8.07 -6.49
C HIS A 368 -13.71 -7.24 -5.80
N GLU A 369 -13.67 -7.24 -4.50
CA GLU A 369 -14.41 -6.34 -3.62
C GLU A 369 -13.48 -5.21 -3.19
N SER A 370 -13.99 -3.98 -3.09
CA SER A 370 -13.24 -2.80 -2.67
C SER A 370 -13.98 -2.04 -1.59
N MET A 371 -13.27 -1.50 -0.61
CA MET A 371 -13.78 -0.50 0.33
C MET A 371 -12.89 0.73 0.33
N VAL A 372 -13.49 1.92 0.37
CA VAL A 372 -12.75 3.17 0.54
C VAL A 372 -13.17 3.86 1.84
N THR A 373 -12.21 4.46 2.51
CA THR A 373 -12.41 5.18 3.76
C THR A 373 -11.28 6.17 4.02
N ASN A 374 -11.48 7.10 4.96
CA ASN A 374 -10.50 8.12 5.29
C ASN A 374 -10.57 8.54 6.76
N HIS A 375 -9.54 9.24 7.22
CA HIS A 375 -9.52 9.95 8.49
C HIS A 375 -8.51 11.10 8.47
N THR A 376 -8.63 12.01 9.42
CA THR A 376 -7.66 13.10 9.60
C THR A 376 -6.41 12.60 10.33
N ILE A 377 -5.23 12.98 9.87
CA ILE A 377 -3.94 12.75 10.55
C ILE A 377 -3.14 14.04 10.64
N SER A 378 -2.07 14.03 11.45
CA SER A 378 -1.05 15.06 11.41
C SER A 378 0.06 14.67 10.44
N SER A 379 0.22 15.41 9.35
CA SER A 379 1.33 15.28 8.41
C SER A 379 2.16 16.56 8.40
N SER A 380 3.43 16.45 8.78
CA SER A 380 4.31 17.61 8.94
C SER A 380 3.76 18.71 9.87
N GLY A 381 3.01 18.31 10.91
CA GLY A 381 2.39 19.21 11.90
C GLY A 381 1.10 19.88 11.45
N ARG A 382 0.48 19.40 10.37
CA ARG A 382 -0.78 19.93 9.80
C ARG A 382 -1.82 18.84 9.66
N ALA A 383 -3.10 19.21 9.76
CA ALA A 383 -4.20 18.29 9.48
C ALA A 383 -4.22 17.93 8.00
N ALA A 384 -4.31 16.64 7.71
CA ALA A 384 -4.36 16.13 6.35
C ALA A 384 -5.21 14.85 6.27
N PRO A 385 -6.03 14.66 5.22
CA PRO A 385 -6.80 13.43 5.04
C PRO A 385 -5.87 12.30 4.60
N ARG A 386 -5.82 11.24 5.41
CA ARG A 386 -5.28 9.93 5.07
C ARG A 386 -6.42 9.09 4.54
N TRP A 387 -6.26 8.55 3.36
CA TRP A 387 -7.26 7.73 2.70
C TRP A 387 -6.74 6.33 2.40
N TYR A 388 -7.66 5.38 2.24
CA TYR A 388 -7.38 3.98 1.98
C TYR A 388 -8.31 3.45 0.92
N GLU A 389 -7.79 2.57 0.08
CA GLU A 389 -8.55 1.58 -0.65
C GLU A 389 -8.16 0.21 -0.14
N LEU A 390 -9.12 -0.53 0.37
CA LEU A 390 -8.97 -1.90 0.82
C LEU A 390 -9.55 -2.81 -0.27
N ARG A 391 -8.84 -3.88 -0.62
CA ARG A 391 -9.34 -4.86 -1.59
C ARG A 391 -9.34 -6.28 -1.03
N LYS A 392 -10.34 -7.06 -1.51
CA LYS A 392 -10.47 -8.49 -1.27
C LYS A 392 -10.74 -9.17 -2.60
N THR A 393 -9.78 -9.97 -3.07
CA THR A 393 -9.92 -10.79 -4.29
C THR A 393 -10.26 -12.22 -3.91
N THR A 394 -9.55 -12.76 -2.92
CA THR A 394 -9.80 -14.04 -2.26
C THR A 394 -9.26 -13.95 -0.84
N GLY A 395 -9.88 -14.63 0.12
CA GLY A 395 -9.42 -14.62 1.51
C GLY A 395 -9.72 -13.31 2.24
N ASN A 396 -8.71 -12.72 2.88
CA ASN A 396 -8.87 -11.56 3.75
C ASN A 396 -8.70 -10.22 3.00
N TRP A 397 -9.23 -9.15 3.60
CA TRP A 397 -9.00 -7.78 3.16
C TRP A 397 -7.51 -7.41 3.26
N ALA A 398 -7.05 -6.58 2.34
CA ALA A 398 -5.70 -6.00 2.34
C ALA A 398 -5.75 -4.52 1.94
N ILE A 399 -4.79 -3.73 2.42
CA ILE A 399 -4.60 -2.36 1.91
C ILE A 399 -4.06 -2.49 0.48
N HIS A 400 -4.90 -2.15 -0.50
CA HIS A 400 -4.48 -2.10 -1.91
C HIS A 400 -3.65 -0.85 -2.16
N GLN A 401 -4.11 0.28 -1.62
CA GLN A 401 -3.40 1.56 -1.65
C GLN A 401 -3.81 2.45 -0.49
N GLN A 402 -2.95 3.40 -0.18
CA GLN A 402 -3.18 4.44 0.81
C GLN A 402 -2.35 5.68 0.46
N GLY A 403 -2.80 6.84 0.87
CA GLY A 403 -2.08 8.08 0.67
C GLY A 403 -2.54 9.17 1.63
N THR A 404 -1.72 10.20 1.82
CA THR A 404 -2.07 11.42 2.53
C THR A 404 -1.99 12.58 1.56
N TYR A 405 -3.07 13.32 1.43
CA TYR A 405 -3.13 14.48 0.54
C TYR A 405 -2.84 15.77 1.30
N ILE A 406 -1.68 16.37 1.02
CA ILE A 406 -1.20 17.62 1.66
C ILE A 406 -0.33 18.42 0.68
N PRO A 407 -0.92 19.04 -0.36
CA PRO A 407 -0.16 19.67 -1.47
C PRO A 407 0.56 20.97 -1.11
N ASP A 408 0.18 21.64 -0.03
CA ASP A 408 0.66 22.96 0.37
C ASP A 408 0.71 23.15 1.88
N THR A 409 0.57 24.38 2.37
CA THR A 409 0.63 24.73 3.79
C THR A 409 -0.73 24.82 4.47
N GLU A 410 -1.82 24.53 3.75
CA GLU A 410 -3.18 24.60 4.30
C GLU A 410 -3.56 23.30 5.01
N GLU A 411 -4.42 23.41 6.02
CA GLU A 411 -5.00 22.29 6.77
C GLU A 411 -6.20 21.72 6.02
N ARG A 412 -6.31 20.39 5.98
CA ARG A 412 -7.43 19.65 5.37
C ARG A 412 -7.93 18.60 6.33
N TRP A 413 -9.24 18.59 6.61
CA TRP A 413 -9.82 17.71 7.62
C TRP A 413 -11.29 17.40 7.32
N MET A 414 -11.93 16.56 8.14
CA MET A 414 -13.33 16.15 8.00
C MET A 414 -13.65 15.68 6.59
N GLY A 415 -12.82 14.74 6.08
CA GLY A 415 -12.97 14.24 4.74
C GLY A 415 -14.11 13.25 4.58
N SER A 416 -14.68 13.16 3.37
CA SER A 416 -15.52 12.06 2.93
C SER A 416 -15.03 11.55 1.58
N ILE A 417 -15.12 10.24 1.36
CA ILE A 417 -14.52 9.56 0.21
C ILE A 417 -15.52 8.60 -0.43
N ALA A 418 -15.52 8.53 -1.74
CA ALA A 418 -16.27 7.52 -2.49
C ALA A 418 -15.51 7.05 -3.73
N MET A 419 -15.87 5.87 -4.22
CA MET A 419 -15.39 5.26 -5.46
C MET A 419 -16.57 5.04 -6.39
N ASN A 420 -16.47 5.44 -7.66
CA ASN A 420 -17.51 5.23 -8.64
C ASN A 420 -17.41 3.86 -9.35
N GLY A 421 -18.34 3.56 -10.27
CA GLY A 421 -18.36 2.31 -11.02
C GLY A 421 -17.16 2.08 -11.93
N ASN A 422 -16.43 3.14 -12.29
CA ASN A 422 -15.17 3.05 -13.04
C ASN A 422 -13.96 2.74 -12.14
N GLY A 423 -14.14 2.78 -10.80
CA GLY A 423 -13.04 2.67 -9.83
C GLY A 423 -12.28 3.98 -9.60
N ASP A 424 -12.80 5.11 -10.09
CA ASP A 424 -12.26 6.43 -9.75
C ASP A 424 -12.64 6.79 -8.31
N ILE A 425 -11.73 7.43 -7.60
CA ILE A 425 -11.92 7.79 -6.19
C ILE A 425 -11.94 9.30 -6.05
N ALA A 426 -12.98 9.84 -5.43
CA ALA A 426 -13.08 11.24 -5.03
C ALA A 426 -12.95 11.38 -3.51
N LEU A 427 -12.25 12.42 -3.08
CA LEU A 427 -12.04 12.79 -1.68
C LEU A 427 -12.37 14.26 -1.51
N GLY A 428 -13.47 14.56 -0.82
CA GLY A 428 -13.88 15.90 -0.44
C GLY A 428 -13.51 16.18 1.02
N TYR A 429 -13.27 17.45 1.36
CA TYR A 429 -12.86 17.84 2.71
C TYR A 429 -13.08 19.33 2.97
N SER A 430 -13.05 19.70 4.25
CA SER A 430 -12.91 21.08 4.68
C SER A 430 -11.45 21.52 4.59
N VAL A 431 -11.21 22.80 4.26
CA VAL A 431 -9.87 23.41 4.20
C VAL A 431 -9.85 24.74 4.93
N SER A 432 -8.80 25.01 5.70
CA SER A 432 -8.57 26.29 6.36
C SER A 432 -7.08 26.52 6.63
N SER A 433 -6.69 27.76 6.89
CA SER A 433 -5.35 28.12 7.34
C SER A 433 -5.36 29.51 8.01
N SER A 434 -4.20 30.08 8.36
CA SER A 434 -4.10 31.49 8.75
C SER A 434 -4.56 32.48 7.67
N ASP A 435 -4.63 32.07 6.42
CA ASP A 435 -4.91 32.89 5.24
C ASP A 435 -6.19 32.48 4.51
N VAL A 436 -6.71 31.29 4.76
CA VAL A 436 -7.90 30.71 4.10
C VAL A 436 -8.99 30.46 5.13
N TYR A 437 -10.14 31.08 4.94
CA TYR A 437 -11.33 30.82 5.77
C TYR A 437 -11.85 29.40 5.54
N PRO A 438 -12.53 28.79 6.54
CA PRO A 438 -13.06 27.43 6.40
C PRO A 438 -13.95 27.27 5.17
N SER A 439 -13.45 26.53 4.19
CA SER A 439 -13.89 26.37 2.81
C SER A 439 -14.09 24.89 2.47
N ILE A 440 -14.67 24.60 1.33
CA ILE A 440 -14.88 23.25 0.79
C ILE A 440 -14.03 23.03 -0.46
N ARG A 441 -13.25 21.95 -0.47
CA ARG A 441 -12.53 21.51 -1.67
C ARG A 441 -12.66 19.99 -1.87
N TYR A 442 -12.36 19.53 -3.08
CA TYR A 442 -12.17 18.12 -3.36
C TYR A 442 -10.94 17.89 -4.24
N THR A 443 -10.46 16.68 -4.22
CA THR A 443 -9.50 16.10 -5.13
C THR A 443 -9.94 14.68 -5.49
N GLY A 444 -9.19 14.00 -6.32
CA GLY A 444 -9.50 12.62 -6.68
C GLY A 444 -8.39 11.96 -7.47
N ARG A 445 -8.64 10.73 -7.83
CA ARG A 445 -7.79 9.95 -8.74
C ARG A 445 -8.64 9.10 -9.65
N ARG A 446 -8.18 8.84 -10.85
CA ARG A 446 -8.78 7.84 -11.72
C ARG A 446 -8.27 6.46 -11.36
N ALA A 447 -9.02 5.43 -11.69
CA ALA A 447 -8.68 4.06 -11.42
C ALA A 447 -7.30 3.64 -11.96
N GLY A 448 -6.90 4.19 -13.14
CA GLY A 448 -5.61 3.92 -13.78
C GLY A 448 -4.43 4.75 -13.30
N ASP A 449 -4.63 5.67 -12.38
CA ASP A 449 -3.55 6.54 -11.91
C ASP A 449 -2.60 5.80 -10.96
N ALA A 450 -1.39 6.35 -10.77
CA ALA A 450 -0.39 5.77 -9.87
C ALA A 450 -0.96 5.55 -8.45
N LEU A 451 -0.74 4.37 -7.89
CA LEU A 451 -1.27 4.00 -6.58
C LEU A 451 -0.79 4.95 -5.47
N GLY A 452 -1.67 5.20 -4.50
CA GLY A 452 -1.37 6.04 -3.34
C GLY A 452 -1.36 7.54 -3.63
N GLN A 453 -1.79 7.98 -4.82
CA GLN A 453 -1.78 9.38 -5.22
C GLN A 453 -3.17 9.86 -5.62
N MET A 454 -3.55 11.04 -5.13
CA MET A 454 -4.63 11.85 -5.68
C MET A 454 -4.04 12.71 -6.80
N THR A 455 -4.41 12.41 -8.03
CA THR A 455 -3.78 12.97 -9.24
C THR A 455 -4.56 14.13 -9.85
N ILE A 456 -5.85 14.23 -9.51
CA ILE A 456 -6.71 15.31 -9.94
C ILE A 456 -6.36 16.57 -9.15
N THR A 457 -6.12 17.68 -9.86
CA THR A 457 -5.89 18.99 -9.24
C THR A 457 -7.04 19.34 -8.29
N GLU A 458 -6.70 19.80 -7.10
CA GLU A 458 -7.68 20.24 -6.12
C GLU A 458 -8.61 21.31 -6.69
N VAL A 459 -9.90 21.18 -6.40
CA VAL A 459 -10.95 22.11 -6.85
C VAL A 459 -11.57 22.78 -5.63
N GLU A 460 -11.61 24.11 -5.61
CA GLU A 460 -12.42 24.85 -4.67
C GLU A 460 -13.89 24.77 -5.06
N VAL A 461 -14.70 24.15 -4.21
CA VAL A 461 -16.15 24.03 -4.36
C VAL A 461 -16.85 25.28 -3.84
N LYS A 462 -16.43 25.71 -2.64
CA LYS A 462 -17.03 26.86 -1.97
C LYS A 462 -16.02 27.55 -1.05
N ALA A 463 -15.72 28.80 -1.33
CA ALA A 463 -14.87 29.62 -0.46
C ALA A 463 -15.59 30.06 0.80
N GLY A 464 -14.90 29.99 1.93
CA GLY A 464 -15.33 30.58 3.21
C GLY A 464 -15.22 32.11 3.20
N LEU A 465 -16.04 32.77 4.02
CA LEU A 465 -16.14 34.24 4.05
C LEU A 465 -15.73 34.85 5.42
N SER A 466 -15.60 34.05 6.45
CA SER A 466 -15.26 34.50 7.80
C SER A 466 -14.70 33.37 8.65
N SER A 467 -14.12 33.69 9.81
CA SER A 467 -13.74 32.73 10.83
C SER A 467 -14.91 32.40 11.76
N GLN A 468 -14.85 31.21 12.37
CA GLN A 468 -15.72 30.83 13.48
C GLN A 468 -15.09 31.29 14.79
N SER A 469 -15.89 31.88 15.67
CA SER A 469 -15.44 32.35 16.98
C SER A 469 -16.39 31.90 18.08
N GLY A 470 -15.85 31.70 19.30
CA GLY A 470 -16.61 31.35 20.49
C GLY A 470 -16.98 29.89 20.64
N ILE A 471 -16.72 29.06 19.62
CA ILE A 471 -16.91 27.60 19.64
C ILE A 471 -15.90 26.96 18.67
N ASP A 472 -15.30 25.85 19.08
CA ASP A 472 -14.34 25.07 18.30
C ASP A 472 -15.00 24.01 17.39
N ARG A 473 -16.25 23.63 17.70
CA ARG A 473 -16.97 22.56 16.99
C ARG A 473 -17.14 22.86 15.51
N TRP A 474 -16.77 21.86 14.68
CA TRP A 474 -16.97 21.79 13.24
C TRP A 474 -17.72 20.51 12.91
N GLY A 475 -18.41 20.39 11.77
CA GLY A 475 -19.26 19.25 11.46
C GLY A 475 -18.54 17.91 11.67
N ASP A 476 -19.10 17.05 12.52
CA ASP A 476 -18.51 15.78 12.92
C ASP A 476 -18.41 14.79 11.74
N TYR A 477 -19.17 15.03 10.67
CA TYR A 477 -19.13 14.27 9.44
C TYR A 477 -19.60 15.09 8.24
N SER A 478 -19.28 14.59 7.07
CA SER A 478 -19.71 15.03 5.74
C SER A 478 -20.04 13.80 4.89
N CYS A 479 -20.70 13.97 3.75
CA CYS A 479 -21.07 12.85 2.91
C CYS A 479 -20.67 13.04 1.45
N MET A 480 -19.96 12.04 0.92
CA MET A 480 -19.68 11.83 -0.50
C MET A 480 -20.43 10.60 -0.96
N SER A 481 -21.38 10.75 -1.89
CA SER A 481 -22.12 9.66 -2.51
C SER A 481 -21.88 9.60 -4.02
N VAL A 482 -22.28 8.50 -4.63
CA VAL A 482 -22.20 8.31 -6.08
C VAL A 482 -23.60 8.28 -6.65
N ASP A 483 -23.77 8.90 -7.80
CA ASP A 483 -25.04 8.99 -8.49
C ASP A 483 -25.50 7.59 -8.99
N PRO A 484 -26.63 7.04 -8.52
CA PRO A 484 -27.06 5.70 -8.88
C PRO A 484 -27.55 5.58 -10.34
N VAL A 485 -27.73 6.70 -11.05
CA VAL A 485 -28.21 6.69 -12.45
C VAL A 485 -27.08 6.47 -13.44
N ASP A 486 -25.93 7.11 -13.21
CA ASP A 486 -24.78 7.05 -14.13
C ASP A 486 -23.57 6.31 -13.53
N ASP A 487 -23.61 6.01 -12.24
CA ASP A 487 -22.57 5.33 -11.46
C ASP A 487 -21.15 5.94 -11.64
N SER A 488 -21.11 7.24 -11.99
CA SER A 488 -19.86 7.95 -12.28
C SER A 488 -19.76 9.34 -11.64
N THR A 489 -20.87 10.03 -11.46
CA THR A 489 -20.94 11.36 -10.86
C THR A 489 -20.90 11.27 -9.34
N PHE A 490 -20.03 12.07 -8.72
CA PHE A 490 -19.95 12.21 -7.27
C PHE A 490 -20.83 13.36 -6.81
N TRP A 491 -21.47 13.17 -5.66
CA TRP A 491 -22.21 14.21 -4.95
C TRP A 491 -21.58 14.40 -3.57
N PHE A 492 -21.22 15.64 -3.24
CA PHE A 492 -20.55 15.96 -1.98
C PHE A 492 -21.26 17.08 -1.23
N THR A 493 -21.51 16.87 0.06
CA THR A 493 -22.07 17.88 0.96
C THR A 493 -21.24 17.97 2.22
N THR A 494 -20.97 19.21 2.65
CA THR A 494 -20.29 19.53 3.91
C THR A 494 -20.49 20.98 4.30
N GLU A 495 -19.96 21.33 5.46
CA GLU A 495 -19.98 22.66 6.06
C GLU A 495 -18.94 23.60 5.43
N TYR A 496 -19.27 24.90 5.37
CA TYR A 496 -18.33 25.99 5.14
C TYR A 496 -18.72 27.23 5.95
N ARG A 497 -17.82 28.20 6.08
CA ARG A 497 -18.06 29.41 6.85
C ARG A 497 -18.64 30.53 6.01
N LYS A 498 -19.91 30.93 6.25
CA LYS A 498 -20.53 32.15 5.72
C LYS A 498 -20.05 33.41 6.48
N ALA A 499 -20.50 34.58 6.05
CA ALA A 499 -20.09 35.86 6.65
C ALA A 499 -20.42 35.97 8.15
N SER A 500 -21.52 35.37 8.61
CA SER A 500 -21.97 35.50 10.02
C SER A 500 -22.20 34.14 10.71
N ASN A 501 -22.22 33.04 9.97
CA ASN A 501 -22.57 31.72 10.51
C ASN A 501 -21.99 30.63 9.59
N TRP A 502 -22.18 29.35 9.93
CA TRP A 502 -21.92 28.26 9.00
C TRP A 502 -23.09 28.09 7.99
N GLY A 503 -22.78 27.53 6.85
CA GLY A 503 -23.71 27.00 5.87
C GLY A 503 -23.22 25.68 5.37
N THR A 504 -24.07 24.96 4.64
CA THR A 504 -23.64 23.77 3.91
C THR A 504 -23.72 24.03 2.42
N PHE A 505 -22.97 23.25 1.65
CA PHE A 505 -23.00 23.32 0.20
C PHE A 505 -23.07 21.92 -0.39
N ILE A 506 -23.89 21.74 -1.40
CA ILE A 506 -24.07 20.50 -2.15
C ILE A 506 -23.44 20.70 -3.52
N SER A 507 -22.58 19.80 -3.93
CA SER A 507 -21.95 19.86 -5.27
C SER A 507 -21.95 18.50 -5.93
N SER A 508 -22.15 18.46 -7.25
CA SER A 508 -21.89 17.28 -8.06
C SER A 508 -20.73 17.52 -9.03
N PHE A 509 -19.96 16.48 -9.30
CA PHE A 509 -18.81 16.55 -10.22
C PHE A 509 -18.43 15.16 -10.71
N ASP A 510 -17.73 15.09 -11.83
CA ASP A 510 -17.01 13.91 -12.30
C ASP A 510 -15.50 14.19 -12.34
N LEU A 511 -14.69 13.13 -12.40
CA LEU A 511 -13.23 13.26 -12.51
C LEU A 511 -12.74 13.36 -13.96
N GLY A 512 -13.64 13.55 -14.91
CA GLY A 512 -13.40 13.74 -16.33
C GLY A 512 -13.25 12.42 -17.10
N PRO A 513 -13.12 12.50 -18.43
CA PRO A 513 -13.04 11.34 -19.29
C PRO A 513 -11.78 10.52 -18.97
N LEU A 514 -11.91 9.21 -19.06
CA LEU A 514 -10.78 8.30 -19.10
C LEU A 514 -9.85 8.74 -20.26
N SER A 515 -8.55 8.64 -20.07
CA SER A 515 -7.55 8.81 -21.12
C SER A 515 -7.06 7.42 -21.55
N PRO A 516 -6.69 7.24 -22.83
CA PRO A 516 -5.98 6.04 -23.24
C PRO A 516 -4.76 5.79 -22.36
N PRO A 517 -4.42 4.53 -22.08
CA PRO A 517 -3.27 4.21 -21.25
C PRO A 517 -1.98 4.66 -21.91
N THR A 518 -0.97 4.95 -21.11
CA THR A 518 0.41 5.10 -21.58
C THR A 518 1.27 4.03 -20.92
N ALA A 519 2.29 3.59 -21.64
CA ALA A 519 3.30 2.68 -21.11
C ALA A 519 4.70 3.26 -21.40
N TYR A 520 5.62 3.05 -20.48
CA TYR A 520 7.05 3.30 -20.64
C TYR A 520 7.81 2.16 -19.95
N ALA A 521 8.51 1.37 -20.74
CA ALA A 521 9.23 0.16 -20.27
C ALA A 521 10.59 0.47 -19.65
N GLY A 522 11.08 1.69 -19.81
CA GLY A 522 12.42 2.12 -19.41
C GLY A 522 13.31 2.41 -20.61
N ALA A 523 14.47 3.00 -20.36
CA ALA A 523 15.48 3.22 -21.41
C ALA A 523 16.29 1.93 -21.63
N ASP A 524 16.76 1.76 -22.86
CA ASP A 524 17.69 0.68 -23.21
C ASP A 524 18.90 0.70 -22.27
N THR A 525 19.33 -0.47 -21.84
CA THR A 525 20.35 -0.59 -20.81
C THR A 525 21.22 -1.82 -21.00
N THR A 526 22.36 -1.84 -20.35
CA THR A 526 23.26 -3.01 -20.26
C THR A 526 23.28 -3.50 -18.81
N ILE A 527 23.32 -4.80 -18.60
CA ILE A 527 23.53 -5.45 -17.29
C ILE A 527 24.54 -6.59 -17.45
N CYS A 528 25.08 -7.08 -16.35
CA CYS A 528 25.87 -8.32 -16.38
C CYS A 528 24.93 -9.51 -16.65
N GLN A 529 25.43 -10.48 -17.42
CA GLN A 529 24.61 -11.63 -17.84
C GLN A 529 24.18 -12.55 -16.67
N ASP A 530 24.75 -12.40 -15.50
CA ASP A 530 24.41 -13.14 -14.27
C ASP A 530 23.49 -12.34 -13.32
N GLU A 531 23.26 -11.06 -13.55
CA GLU A 531 22.36 -10.22 -12.76
C GLU A 531 20.89 -10.35 -13.18
N LEU A 532 19.97 -10.16 -12.22
CA LEU A 532 18.54 -10.02 -12.49
C LEU A 532 18.25 -8.62 -13.03
N TYR A 533 17.49 -8.51 -14.11
CA TYR A 533 17.04 -7.21 -14.60
C TYR A 533 15.83 -6.69 -13.79
N PRO A 534 15.95 -5.55 -13.09
CA PRO A 534 14.81 -4.92 -12.43
C PRO A 534 13.97 -4.15 -13.46
N ALA A 535 12.91 -4.76 -13.96
CA ALA A 535 11.98 -4.15 -14.91
C ALA A 535 11.06 -3.19 -14.14
N ASN A 536 11.34 -1.89 -14.21
CA ASN A 536 10.60 -0.81 -13.56
C ASN A 536 9.89 0.04 -14.61
N GLY A 537 8.66 -0.34 -14.97
CA GLY A 537 7.86 0.42 -15.91
C GLY A 537 7.20 1.65 -15.27
N VAL A 538 6.66 2.51 -16.12
CA VAL A 538 5.76 3.60 -15.74
C VAL A 538 4.52 3.51 -16.63
N VAL A 539 3.35 3.56 -16.01
CA VAL A 539 2.08 3.54 -16.74
C VAL A 539 1.13 4.60 -16.19
N THR A 540 0.25 5.12 -17.04
CA THR A 540 -0.86 5.98 -16.63
C THR A 540 -2.15 5.47 -17.24
N SER A 541 -3.29 5.71 -16.60
CA SER A 541 -4.62 5.36 -17.08
C SER A 541 -4.77 3.87 -17.47
N ALA A 542 -4.05 2.98 -16.80
CA ALA A 542 -4.07 1.55 -17.08
C ALA A 542 -4.86 0.77 -16.01
N GLN A 543 -5.77 -0.08 -16.44
CA GLN A 543 -6.50 -1.03 -15.60
C GLN A 543 -5.62 -2.22 -15.21
N SER A 544 -4.76 -2.65 -16.12
CA SER A 544 -3.83 -3.76 -15.91
C SER A 544 -2.60 -3.60 -16.78
N VAL A 545 -1.56 -4.34 -16.46
CA VAL A 545 -0.32 -4.38 -17.23
C VAL A 545 0.11 -5.80 -17.49
N LEU A 546 0.91 -5.97 -18.54
CA LEU A 546 1.53 -7.25 -18.84
C LEU A 546 2.94 -7.01 -19.39
N TRP A 547 3.94 -7.57 -18.73
CA TRP A 547 5.27 -7.70 -19.26
C TRP A 547 5.39 -8.96 -20.11
N THR A 548 5.97 -8.83 -21.29
CA THR A 548 6.29 -9.93 -22.20
C THR A 548 7.74 -9.85 -22.64
N THR A 549 8.30 -10.98 -23.08
CA THR A 549 9.67 -11.07 -23.58
C THR A 549 9.69 -11.63 -24.99
N ALA A 550 10.60 -11.15 -25.81
CA ALA A 550 10.92 -11.74 -27.10
C ALA A 550 11.92 -12.91 -26.99
N GLY A 551 12.48 -13.12 -25.80
CA GLY A 551 13.46 -14.18 -25.49
C GLY A 551 12.83 -15.40 -24.84
N ASP A 552 13.70 -16.23 -24.23
CA ASP A 552 13.33 -17.48 -23.57
C ASP A 552 13.33 -17.39 -22.02
N GLY A 553 13.55 -16.19 -21.47
CA GLY A 553 13.48 -15.93 -20.04
C GLY A 553 12.06 -15.73 -19.53
N ILE A 554 11.92 -15.44 -18.23
CA ILE A 554 10.62 -15.30 -17.56
C ILE A 554 10.60 -14.09 -16.60
N PHE A 555 9.42 -13.48 -16.44
CA PHE A 555 9.17 -12.48 -15.40
C PHE A 555 8.71 -13.14 -14.11
N GLN A 556 9.17 -12.65 -12.97
CA GLN A 556 8.73 -13.10 -11.66
C GLN A 556 7.25 -12.79 -11.40
N SER A 557 6.80 -11.62 -11.84
CA SER A 557 5.41 -11.14 -11.71
C SER A 557 5.04 -10.30 -12.92
N PRO A 558 4.64 -10.91 -14.05
CA PRO A 558 4.45 -10.21 -15.32
C PRO A 558 3.31 -9.18 -15.30
N ASN A 559 2.38 -9.29 -14.37
CA ASN A 559 1.23 -8.38 -14.22
C ASN A 559 1.49 -7.20 -13.29
N ASN A 560 2.71 -7.04 -12.76
CA ASN A 560 3.10 -5.91 -11.94
C ASN A 560 3.91 -4.91 -12.75
N VAL A 561 3.71 -3.61 -12.52
CA VAL A 561 4.46 -2.52 -13.18
C VAL A 561 5.96 -2.64 -12.91
N SER A 562 6.33 -3.00 -11.68
CA SER A 562 7.71 -3.32 -11.28
C SER A 562 7.85 -4.80 -11.00
N THR A 563 8.82 -5.44 -11.64
CA THR A 563 9.08 -6.87 -11.53
C THR A 563 10.56 -7.16 -11.82
N PHE A 564 10.96 -8.43 -11.73
CA PHE A 564 12.29 -8.86 -12.15
C PHE A 564 12.16 -9.79 -13.34
N TYR A 565 13.07 -9.64 -14.30
CA TYR A 565 13.23 -10.55 -15.41
C TYR A 565 14.40 -11.48 -15.14
N LEU A 566 14.14 -12.77 -15.23
CA LEU A 566 15.13 -13.84 -15.21
C LEU A 566 15.38 -14.28 -16.65
N ARG A 567 16.54 -13.97 -17.19
CA ARG A 567 16.94 -14.30 -18.55
C ARG A 567 17.03 -15.80 -18.78
N GLY A 568 16.77 -16.21 -20.01
CA GLY A 568 16.98 -17.58 -20.47
C GLY A 568 18.39 -17.78 -21.07
N ASN A 569 18.72 -19.05 -21.39
CA ASN A 569 19.98 -19.38 -22.05
C ASN A 569 20.07 -18.83 -23.48
N GLY A 570 18.92 -18.71 -24.17
CA GLY A 570 18.84 -18.09 -25.49
C GLY A 570 19.13 -16.59 -25.44
N ASP A 571 18.66 -15.88 -24.42
CA ASP A 571 18.95 -14.46 -24.24
C ASP A 571 20.45 -14.21 -24.04
N ILE A 572 21.08 -15.04 -23.18
CA ILE A 572 22.53 -14.99 -22.94
C ILE A 572 23.31 -15.27 -24.26
N ALA A 573 22.91 -16.30 -24.99
CA ALA A 573 23.57 -16.65 -26.25
C ALA A 573 23.41 -15.55 -27.33
N ASN A 574 22.31 -14.79 -27.29
CA ASN A 574 22.06 -13.67 -28.20
C ASN A 574 22.71 -12.35 -27.72
N GLY A 575 23.18 -12.30 -26.50
CA GLY A 575 23.77 -11.09 -25.87
C GLY A 575 22.79 -9.94 -25.62
N GLN A 576 21.50 -10.16 -25.83
CA GLN A 576 20.45 -9.14 -25.63
C GLN A 576 19.05 -9.76 -25.63
N VAL A 577 18.11 -9.03 -25.03
CA VAL A 577 16.68 -9.37 -25.05
C VAL A 577 15.82 -8.12 -25.11
N THR A 578 14.71 -8.19 -25.86
CA THR A 578 13.68 -7.13 -25.87
C THR A 578 12.56 -7.53 -24.90
N LEU A 579 12.27 -6.64 -23.96
CA LEU A 579 11.18 -6.76 -23.00
C LEU A 579 10.13 -5.71 -23.34
N ALA A 580 8.84 -6.08 -23.30
CA ALA A 580 7.75 -5.18 -23.64
C ALA A 580 6.75 -5.09 -22.50
N LEU A 581 6.36 -3.85 -22.14
CA LEU A 581 5.31 -3.52 -21.18
C LEU A 581 4.07 -3.09 -21.93
N THR A 582 3.00 -3.85 -21.83
CA THR A 582 1.68 -3.47 -22.35
C THR A 582 0.80 -2.97 -21.19
N ALA A 583 0.27 -1.78 -21.33
CA ALA A 583 -0.74 -1.20 -20.45
C ALA A 583 -2.11 -1.33 -21.11
N TYR A 584 -3.07 -1.95 -20.43
CA TYR A 584 -4.46 -2.10 -20.88
C TYR A 584 -5.33 -1.05 -20.18
N GLY A 585 -6.07 -0.28 -20.96
CA GLY A 585 -6.98 0.76 -20.44
C GLY A 585 -8.33 0.20 -19.97
N TYR A 586 -9.18 1.11 -19.47
CA TYR A 586 -10.51 0.77 -18.93
C TYR A 586 -11.56 0.53 -20.02
N GLU A 587 -11.34 1.00 -21.26
CA GLU A 587 -12.22 0.74 -22.38
C GLU A 587 -11.68 -0.39 -23.27
N SER A 588 -12.58 -1.17 -23.81
CA SER A 588 -12.24 -2.30 -24.68
C SER A 588 -11.43 -1.82 -25.90
N GLY A 589 -10.25 -2.40 -26.10
CA GLY A 589 -9.34 -2.04 -27.19
C GLY A 589 -8.38 -0.88 -26.87
N TRP A 590 -8.43 -0.32 -25.68
CA TRP A 590 -7.41 0.63 -25.23
C TRP A 590 -6.20 -0.11 -24.69
N GLU A 591 -5.14 -0.12 -25.48
CA GLU A 591 -3.85 -0.67 -25.07
C GLU A 591 -2.70 0.14 -25.63
N THR A 592 -1.60 0.21 -24.90
CA THR A 592 -0.36 0.83 -25.35
C THR A 592 0.80 -0.03 -24.90
N THR A 593 1.75 -0.26 -25.80
CA THR A 593 2.94 -1.07 -25.53
C THR A 593 4.18 -0.24 -25.75
N ASP A 594 5.13 -0.34 -24.84
CA ASP A 594 6.49 0.18 -24.99
C ASP A 594 7.50 -0.93 -24.71
N SER A 595 8.72 -0.80 -25.25
CA SER A 595 9.73 -1.84 -25.17
C SER A 595 11.07 -1.28 -24.75
N VAL A 596 11.82 -2.07 -23.98
CA VAL A 596 13.19 -1.81 -23.57
C VAL A 596 14.09 -2.91 -24.11
N LEU A 597 15.25 -2.52 -24.65
CA LEU A 597 16.31 -3.44 -25.06
C LEU A 597 17.33 -3.56 -23.95
N VAL A 598 17.52 -4.77 -23.45
CA VAL A 598 18.48 -5.10 -22.40
C VAL A 598 19.64 -5.85 -23.03
N PHE A 599 20.83 -5.26 -23.02
CA PHE A 599 22.08 -5.89 -23.42
C PHE A 599 22.66 -6.68 -22.26
N LEU A 600 23.12 -7.91 -22.54
CA LEU A 600 23.69 -8.84 -21.57
C LEU A 600 25.19 -8.92 -21.83
N SER A 601 26.01 -8.40 -20.95
CA SER A 601 27.47 -8.44 -21.03
C SER A 601 28.04 -9.47 -20.08
N GLU A 602 29.09 -10.15 -20.50
CA GLU A 602 29.92 -10.93 -19.56
C GLU A 602 30.66 -9.97 -18.61
N GLU A 603 30.99 -10.46 -17.44
CA GLU A 603 31.87 -9.73 -16.51
C GLU A 603 33.26 -9.51 -17.13
N PRO A 604 33.99 -8.50 -16.71
CA PRO A 604 35.37 -8.31 -17.13
C PRO A 604 36.24 -9.49 -16.66
N MET A 605 37.28 -9.80 -17.42
CA MET A 605 38.27 -10.80 -17.04
C MET A 605 39.66 -10.28 -17.33
N ALA A 606 40.57 -10.44 -16.39
CA ALA A 606 41.95 -10.11 -16.47
C ALA A 606 42.84 -11.37 -16.36
N ASP A 607 43.97 -11.40 -17.07
CA ASP A 607 45.00 -12.41 -16.98
C ASP A 607 46.35 -11.67 -17.13
N ALA A 608 47.08 -11.55 -16.08
CA ALA A 608 48.39 -10.85 -16.05
C ALA A 608 49.50 -11.63 -16.76
N GLY A 609 49.26 -12.90 -17.05
CA GLY A 609 50.22 -13.81 -17.64
C GLY A 609 50.97 -14.64 -16.58
N ASN A 610 51.94 -15.44 -17.05
CA ASN A 610 52.64 -16.37 -16.18
C ASN A 610 53.73 -15.66 -15.37
N ASP A 611 54.01 -16.15 -14.15
CA ASP A 611 55.20 -15.81 -13.39
C ASP A 611 56.43 -15.91 -14.22
N THR A 612 57.35 -14.95 -14.12
CA THR A 612 58.52 -14.87 -14.99
C THR A 612 59.80 -14.51 -14.23
N LEU A 613 60.93 -14.84 -14.84
CA LEU A 613 62.26 -14.45 -14.34
C LEU A 613 62.81 -13.34 -15.24
N LEU A 614 63.30 -12.26 -14.58
CA LEU A 614 63.92 -11.12 -15.24
C LEU A 614 65.35 -10.92 -14.70
N CYS A 615 66.30 -10.70 -15.60
CA CYS A 615 67.66 -10.40 -15.18
C CYS A 615 67.80 -8.94 -14.74
N THR A 616 68.63 -8.71 -13.69
CA THR A 616 68.89 -7.35 -13.18
C THR A 616 69.42 -6.43 -14.29
N GLY A 617 68.71 -5.31 -14.52
CA GLY A 617 69.04 -4.33 -15.55
C GLY A 617 68.27 -4.50 -16.86
N GLU A 618 67.45 -5.52 -17.00
CA GLU A 618 66.50 -5.69 -18.12
C GLU A 618 65.14 -5.12 -17.81
N VAL A 619 64.34 -4.92 -18.83
CA VAL A 619 62.93 -4.53 -18.76
C VAL A 619 62.06 -5.70 -19.19
N LEU A 620 60.87 -5.82 -18.60
CA LEU A 620 59.94 -6.88 -18.92
C LEU A 620 58.86 -6.39 -19.89
N GLN A 621 58.77 -7.01 -21.04
CA GLN A 621 57.60 -6.85 -21.93
C GLN A 621 56.45 -7.70 -21.39
N LEU A 622 55.36 -7.05 -21.00
CA LEU A 622 54.16 -7.72 -20.53
C LEU A 622 53.31 -8.20 -21.74
N ASP A 623 52.57 -9.26 -21.52
CA ASP A 623 51.66 -9.85 -22.51
C ASP A 623 50.34 -10.27 -21.79
N GLY A 624 49.74 -9.29 -21.08
CA GLY A 624 48.48 -9.50 -20.38
C GLY A 624 47.31 -9.67 -21.35
N MET A 625 46.27 -10.34 -20.90
CA MET A 625 45.01 -10.48 -21.60
C MET A 625 43.84 -9.95 -20.77
N ALA A 626 42.87 -9.33 -21.40
CA ALA A 626 41.63 -8.92 -20.75
C ALA A 626 40.48 -8.95 -21.73
N THR A 627 39.25 -9.23 -21.21
CA THR A 627 38.02 -9.22 -22.02
C THR A 627 36.92 -8.46 -21.28
N ASN A 628 35.94 -7.94 -22.02
CA ASN A 628 34.73 -7.27 -21.49
C ASN A 628 35.00 -6.06 -20.58
N TYR A 629 36.07 -5.34 -20.83
CA TYR A 629 36.49 -4.18 -20.02
C TYR A 629 36.32 -2.85 -20.76
N ASP A 630 36.11 -1.78 -19.99
CA ASP A 630 36.16 -0.39 -20.43
C ASP A 630 37.48 0.30 -19.99
N LEU A 631 37.96 -0.06 -18.82
CA LEU A 631 39.19 0.47 -18.29
C LEU A 631 40.16 -0.67 -17.92
N LEU A 632 41.42 -0.47 -18.25
CA LEU A 632 42.51 -1.37 -17.93
C LEU A 632 43.57 -0.63 -17.11
N ALA A 633 44.17 -1.31 -16.14
CA ALA A 633 45.25 -0.74 -15.37
C ALA A 633 46.24 -1.79 -14.85
N TRP A 634 47.51 -1.66 -15.22
CA TRP A 634 48.61 -2.34 -14.52
C TRP A 634 48.93 -1.62 -13.21
N ARG A 635 49.18 -2.41 -12.19
CA ARG A 635 49.67 -1.94 -10.86
C ARG A 635 50.91 -2.73 -10.48
N THR A 636 51.78 -2.15 -9.66
CA THR A 636 52.94 -2.83 -9.08
C THR A 636 52.88 -2.71 -7.56
N ALA A 637 53.22 -3.79 -6.87
CA ALA A 637 53.43 -3.78 -5.42
C ALA A 637 54.77 -3.18 -5.01
N GLY A 638 55.67 -2.89 -5.99
CA GLY A 638 57.00 -2.34 -5.76
C GLY A 638 57.18 -0.88 -6.17
N ASP A 639 58.44 -0.48 -6.41
CA ASP A 639 58.81 0.88 -6.80
C ASP A 639 59.19 1.04 -8.29
N GLY A 640 58.93 0.02 -9.10
CA GLY A 640 59.12 0.07 -10.55
C GLY A 640 58.05 0.88 -11.29
N SER A 641 58.17 1.00 -12.61
CA SER A 641 57.29 1.80 -13.43
C SER A 641 56.90 1.11 -14.73
N PHE A 642 55.68 1.41 -15.23
CA PHE A 642 55.21 0.94 -16.51
C PHE A 642 55.41 2.03 -17.59
N SER A 643 55.64 1.62 -18.85
CA SER A 643 55.64 2.53 -19.99
C SER A 643 54.28 3.16 -20.20
N ASP A 644 53.21 2.40 -19.99
CA ASP A 644 51.80 2.80 -19.99
C ASP A 644 50.99 1.76 -19.19
N THR A 645 50.27 2.19 -18.18
CA THR A 645 49.47 1.29 -17.34
C THR A 645 48.17 0.86 -17.96
N THR A 646 47.76 1.46 -19.09
CA THR A 646 46.43 1.27 -19.70
C THR A 646 46.45 0.33 -20.92
N VAL A 647 47.59 -0.27 -21.23
CA VAL A 647 47.74 -1.19 -22.36
C VAL A 647 48.16 -2.57 -21.89
N LEU A 648 47.66 -3.63 -22.55
CA LEU A 648 47.94 -5.00 -22.18
C LEU A 648 49.42 -5.36 -22.26
N ASN A 649 50.12 -4.84 -23.25
CA ASN A 649 51.50 -5.12 -23.57
C ASN A 649 52.44 -4.02 -23.09
N ALA A 650 52.27 -3.49 -21.91
CA ALA A 650 53.13 -2.50 -21.28
C ALA A 650 54.55 -3.04 -21.06
N ILE A 651 55.51 -2.14 -20.97
CA ILE A 651 56.87 -2.48 -20.55
C ILE A 651 57.02 -2.11 -19.09
N TYR A 652 57.38 -3.08 -18.25
CA TYR A 652 57.72 -2.85 -16.85
C TYR A 652 59.20 -2.66 -16.65
N THR A 653 59.59 -1.62 -15.96
CA THR A 653 60.96 -1.33 -15.56
C THR A 653 61.06 -1.47 -14.04
N PRO A 654 61.79 -2.46 -13.50
CA PRO A 654 61.91 -2.65 -12.08
C PRO A 654 62.58 -1.45 -11.38
N GLY A 655 62.08 -1.10 -10.20
CA GLY A 655 62.73 -0.12 -9.33
C GLY A 655 63.88 -0.69 -8.51
N SER A 656 64.61 0.17 -7.83
CA SER A 656 65.71 -0.27 -6.96
C SER A 656 65.24 -1.13 -5.78
N GLY A 657 64.02 -0.91 -5.30
CA GLY A 657 63.40 -1.72 -4.25
C GLY A 657 63.04 -3.11 -4.72
N ASP A 658 62.47 -3.24 -5.96
CA ASP A 658 62.14 -4.51 -6.58
C ASP A 658 63.39 -5.40 -6.77
N ILE A 659 64.45 -4.77 -7.28
CA ILE A 659 65.74 -5.45 -7.45
C ILE A 659 66.32 -5.91 -6.10
N ALA A 660 66.25 -5.07 -5.09
CA ALA A 660 66.79 -5.39 -3.75
C ALA A 660 65.91 -6.50 -3.06
N ASN A 661 64.63 -6.57 -3.34
CA ASN A 661 63.71 -7.59 -2.79
C ASN A 661 63.78 -8.92 -3.57
N GLY A 662 64.39 -8.92 -4.77
CA GLY A 662 64.49 -10.10 -5.62
C GLY A 662 63.19 -10.57 -6.29
N SER A 663 62.10 -9.86 -6.08
CA SER A 663 60.80 -10.11 -6.73
C SER A 663 59.82 -8.97 -6.56
N VAL A 664 58.85 -8.88 -7.46
CA VAL A 664 57.73 -7.95 -7.41
C VAL A 664 56.47 -8.61 -7.95
N VAL A 665 55.29 -8.23 -7.41
CA VAL A 665 54.00 -8.63 -7.94
C VAL A 665 53.51 -7.51 -8.84
N LEU A 666 53.07 -7.88 -10.05
CA LEU A 666 52.39 -7.00 -11.00
C LEU A 666 50.97 -7.48 -11.14
N THR A 667 50.01 -6.57 -10.97
CA THR A 667 48.56 -6.87 -11.04
C THR A 667 47.99 -6.22 -12.28
N LEU A 668 47.30 -6.98 -13.13
CA LEU A 668 46.47 -6.47 -14.21
C LEU A 668 45.02 -6.35 -13.70
N VAL A 669 44.46 -5.16 -13.78
CA VAL A 669 43.07 -4.89 -13.38
C VAL A 669 42.24 -4.55 -14.60
N ALA A 670 41.14 -5.25 -14.80
CA ALA A 670 40.11 -4.97 -15.82
C ALA A 670 38.84 -4.51 -15.15
N LYS A 671 38.32 -3.34 -15.53
CA LYS A 671 37.02 -2.83 -15.06
C LYS A 671 36.00 -2.90 -16.18
N GLY A 672 34.83 -3.42 -15.84
CA GLY A 672 33.76 -3.65 -16.78
C GLY A 672 33.16 -2.39 -17.36
N ILE A 673 32.34 -2.58 -18.38
CA ILE A 673 31.65 -1.53 -19.11
C ILE A 673 30.53 -0.91 -18.27
N THR A 674 30.07 0.29 -18.65
CA THR A 674 28.89 0.92 -18.03
C THR A 674 27.69 -0.01 -18.10
N GLY A 675 27.09 -0.29 -16.96
CA GLY A 675 25.94 -1.22 -16.81
C GLY A 675 26.35 -2.65 -16.43
N CYS A 676 27.62 -3.06 -16.66
CA CYS A 676 28.22 -4.27 -16.12
C CYS A 676 29.57 -3.89 -15.49
N VAL A 677 29.53 -3.30 -14.29
CA VAL A 677 30.63 -2.58 -13.66
C VAL A 677 31.55 -3.44 -12.77
N GLY A 678 31.61 -4.74 -13.00
CA GLY A 678 32.54 -5.64 -12.31
C GLY A 678 34.00 -5.17 -12.41
N GLU A 679 34.84 -5.65 -11.53
CA GLU A 679 36.30 -5.51 -11.57
C GLU A 679 36.90 -6.89 -11.37
N ASP A 680 37.81 -7.28 -12.27
CA ASP A 680 38.59 -8.50 -12.15
C ASP A 680 40.08 -8.14 -12.15
N ASP A 681 40.86 -8.84 -11.36
CA ASP A 681 42.28 -8.63 -11.27
C ASP A 681 43.04 -9.96 -11.21
N ASP A 682 44.20 -9.98 -11.85
CA ASP A 682 45.12 -11.11 -11.83
C ASP A 682 46.54 -10.66 -11.57
N ASP A 683 47.28 -11.49 -10.86
CA ASP A 683 48.64 -11.22 -10.40
C ASP A 683 49.66 -12.10 -11.12
N MET A 684 50.79 -11.50 -11.54
CA MET A 684 51.98 -12.23 -11.93
C MET A 684 53.17 -11.87 -11.02
N ILE A 685 54.01 -12.84 -10.69
CA ILE A 685 55.24 -12.65 -9.94
C ILE A 685 56.42 -12.54 -10.91
N VAL A 686 57.11 -11.42 -10.83
CA VAL A 686 58.41 -11.24 -11.54
C VAL A 686 59.53 -11.47 -10.54
N THR A 687 60.27 -12.58 -10.71
CA THR A 687 61.49 -12.85 -9.94
C THR A 687 62.63 -12.11 -10.60
N ILE A 688 63.44 -11.37 -9.84
CA ILE A 688 64.56 -10.57 -10.37
C ILE A 688 65.86 -11.15 -9.81
N ASP A 689 66.75 -11.66 -10.69
CA ASP A 689 68.01 -12.26 -10.30
C ASP A 689 69.18 -11.64 -11.06
N GLU A 690 70.35 -11.71 -10.52
CA GLU A 690 71.61 -11.16 -11.13
C GLU A 690 72.03 -11.87 -12.40
N CYS A 691 71.35 -12.93 -12.82
CA CYS A 691 71.61 -13.74 -14.02
C CYS A 691 73.05 -13.76 -14.40
N THR A 692 74.00 -14.04 -13.43
CA THR A 692 75.42 -14.22 -13.71
C THR A 692 75.55 -15.51 -14.50
N GLY A 693 75.91 -15.41 -15.76
CA GLY A 693 76.00 -16.52 -16.71
C GLY A 693 77.06 -17.55 -16.32
N ILE A 694 76.73 -18.37 -15.31
CA ILE A 694 77.39 -19.64 -15.05
C ILE A 694 76.33 -20.70 -15.27
N ASN A 695 76.50 -21.48 -16.36
CA ASN A 695 75.77 -22.71 -16.51
C ASN A 695 76.03 -23.57 -15.27
N ASP A 696 75.01 -23.77 -14.45
CA ASP A 696 75.07 -24.78 -13.40
C ASP A 696 75.06 -26.15 -14.12
N PRO A 697 76.09 -26.96 -13.96
CA PRO A 697 76.13 -28.23 -14.66
C PRO A 697 75.13 -29.26 -14.23
N ASP A 698 74.35 -28.95 -13.19
CA ASP A 698 73.30 -29.88 -12.64
C ASP A 698 71.87 -29.69 -13.17
N ASP A 699 71.56 -28.66 -13.99
CA ASP A 699 70.22 -28.37 -14.41
C ASP A 699 69.76 -29.14 -15.68
N ASN A 700 70.63 -29.99 -16.27
CA ASN A 700 70.35 -30.78 -17.48
C ASN A 700 70.15 -32.30 -17.24
N ALA A 701 70.03 -32.74 -16.00
CA ALA A 701 69.96 -34.16 -15.67
C ALA A 701 68.67 -34.84 -16.12
N LEU A 702 67.53 -34.13 -16.14
CA LEU A 702 66.25 -34.63 -16.58
C LEU A 702 65.37 -33.49 -17.06
N SER A 703 64.86 -33.51 -18.28
CA SER A 703 63.87 -32.53 -18.78
C SER A 703 62.60 -33.21 -19.27
N LEU A 704 61.45 -32.50 -19.29
CA LEU A 704 60.16 -32.98 -19.71
C LEU A 704 59.42 -31.90 -20.52
N GLY A 705 58.92 -32.28 -21.69
CA GLY A 705 58.03 -31.42 -22.47
C GLY A 705 56.79 -32.16 -22.91
N VAL A 706 55.68 -31.43 -23.13
CA VAL A 706 54.39 -32.01 -23.54
C VAL A 706 53.79 -31.23 -24.74
N ARG A 707 53.39 -31.95 -25.80
CA ARG A 707 52.73 -31.30 -26.97
C ARG A 707 51.77 -32.22 -27.72
N PRO A 708 50.65 -31.71 -28.27
CA PRO A 708 50.11 -30.38 -27.96
C PRO A 708 49.54 -30.32 -26.53
N ASN A 709 49.54 -29.14 -25.95
CA ASN A 709 48.90 -28.85 -24.68
C ASN A 709 48.28 -27.45 -24.81
N PRO A 710 46.96 -27.31 -24.83
CA PRO A 710 45.90 -28.32 -24.65
C PRO A 710 45.81 -29.41 -25.76
N ASN A 711 45.18 -30.55 -25.45
CA ASN A 711 45.01 -31.68 -26.33
C ASN A 711 43.62 -32.37 -26.18
N ASN A 712 43.30 -33.32 -27.05
CA ASN A 712 42.04 -34.11 -27.02
C ASN A 712 42.16 -35.44 -26.26
N GLY A 713 43.10 -35.53 -25.32
CA GLY A 713 43.43 -36.74 -24.55
C GLY A 713 44.54 -37.61 -25.21
N ILE A 714 45.08 -37.18 -26.37
CA ILE A 714 46.26 -37.80 -27.01
C ILE A 714 47.33 -36.72 -27.14
N PHE A 715 48.47 -36.92 -26.50
CA PHE A 715 49.59 -36.01 -26.52
C PHE A 715 50.91 -36.74 -26.53
N SER A 716 51.95 -36.12 -27.11
CA SER A 716 53.32 -36.58 -27.07
C SER A 716 54.08 -35.90 -25.93
N TYR A 717 55.01 -36.60 -25.36
CA TYR A 717 55.90 -36.08 -24.36
C TYR A 717 57.35 -36.37 -24.75
N ASP A 718 58.21 -35.43 -24.49
CA ASP A 718 59.63 -35.51 -24.77
C ASP A 718 60.40 -35.52 -23.45
N ILE A 719 61.29 -36.48 -23.29
CA ILE A 719 62.17 -36.60 -22.12
C ILE A 719 63.62 -36.53 -22.63
N TYR A 720 64.45 -35.76 -21.95
CA TYR A 720 65.89 -35.82 -22.09
C TYR A 720 66.50 -36.28 -20.79
N SER A 721 67.47 -37.23 -20.83
CA SER A 721 68.25 -37.69 -19.70
C SER A 721 69.70 -37.82 -20.11
N ASP A 722 70.60 -37.20 -19.38
CA ASP A 722 72.07 -37.20 -19.63
C ASP A 722 72.75 -38.51 -19.22
N LYS A 723 72.07 -39.29 -18.36
CA LYS A 723 72.59 -40.58 -17.81
C LYS A 723 71.61 -41.69 -18.06
N SER A 724 72.13 -42.87 -18.36
CA SER A 724 71.28 -44.06 -18.54
C SER A 724 70.56 -44.39 -17.24
N SER A 725 69.22 -44.14 -17.21
CA SER A 725 68.37 -44.32 -16.05
C SER A 725 67.09 -45.06 -16.41
N SER A 726 66.42 -45.59 -15.42
CA SER A 726 65.04 -46.09 -15.55
C SER A 726 64.07 -44.99 -15.14
N VAL A 727 63.31 -44.49 -16.07
CA VAL A 727 62.35 -43.41 -15.81
C VAL A 727 60.92 -44.00 -15.74
N VAL A 728 60.20 -43.63 -14.71
CA VAL A 728 58.77 -43.92 -14.57
C VAL A 728 57.97 -42.71 -15.04
N VAL A 729 57.13 -42.89 -16.02
CA VAL A 729 56.24 -41.88 -16.59
C VAL A 729 54.82 -42.16 -16.07
N GLU A 730 54.16 -41.18 -15.46
CA GLU A 730 52.84 -41.30 -14.85
C GLU A 730 51.96 -40.13 -15.22
N VAL A 731 50.65 -40.36 -15.44
CA VAL A 731 49.68 -39.30 -15.54
C VAL A 731 48.73 -39.44 -14.34
N LEU A 732 48.53 -38.32 -13.63
CA LEU A 732 47.70 -38.19 -12.45
C LEU A 732 46.52 -37.27 -12.75
N ASN A 733 45.35 -37.54 -12.21
CA ASN A 733 44.24 -36.58 -12.22
C ASN A 733 44.40 -35.56 -11.07
N LEU A 734 43.51 -34.55 -10.96
CA LEU A 734 43.50 -33.52 -9.92
C LEU A 734 43.41 -34.08 -8.49
N GLN A 735 42.85 -35.29 -8.32
CA GLN A 735 42.77 -35.97 -7.03
C GLN A 735 44.03 -36.80 -6.71
N GLY A 736 45.06 -36.75 -7.55
CA GLY A 736 46.29 -37.51 -7.39
C GLY A 736 46.16 -39.01 -7.73
N GLN A 737 45.08 -39.44 -8.39
CA GLN A 737 44.90 -40.83 -8.80
C GLN A 737 45.64 -41.12 -10.11
N LEU A 738 46.31 -42.25 -10.17
CA LEU A 738 47.08 -42.69 -11.34
C LEU A 738 46.13 -43.09 -12.50
N VAL A 739 46.30 -42.44 -13.65
CA VAL A 739 45.52 -42.64 -14.88
C VAL A 739 46.32 -43.42 -15.92
N PHE A 740 47.64 -43.21 -15.95
CA PHE A 740 48.54 -43.89 -16.87
C PHE A 740 49.90 -44.08 -16.19
N THR A 741 50.57 -45.20 -16.47
CA THR A 741 51.96 -45.41 -16.06
C THR A 741 52.71 -46.24 -17.12
N GLN A 742 53.96 -45.84 -17.32
CA GLN A 742 54.89 -46.56 -18.21
C GLN A 742 56.28 -46.49 -17.58
N ARG A 743 57.04 -47.55 -17.71
CA ARG A 743 58.45 -47.58 -17.29
C ARG A 743 59.36 -47.66 -18.52
N LEU A 744 60.28 -46.76 -18.65
CA LEU A 744 61.32 -46.69 -19.65
C LEU A 744 62.64 -47.14 -19.01
N SER A 745 63.30 -48.20 -19.51
CA SER A 745 64.51 -48.73 -18.96
C SER A 745 65.71 -48.42 -19.87
N GLY A 746 66.80 -47.96 -19.27
CA GLY A 746 68.05 -47.64 -20.00
C GLY A 746 67.96 -46.37 -20.87
N LEU A 747 67.11 -45.42 -20.50
CA LEU A 747 66.98 -44.14 -21.19
C LEU A 747 68.27 -43.33 -21.06
N ALA A 748 68.86 -42.94 -22.16
CA ALA A 748 69.96 -41.98 -22.26
C ALA A 748 69.80 -41.15 -23.53
N GLY A 749 69.83 -39.81 -23.43
CA GLY A 749 69.50 -38.89 -24.52
C GLY A 749 68.02 -38.58 -24.61
N GLU A 750 67.55 -38.18 -25.78
CA GLU A 750 66.18 -37.82 -26.06
C GLU A 750 65.26 -39.04 -26.28
N TYR A 751 64.07 -38.97 -25.76
CA TYR A 751 63.01 -39.93 -25.98
C TYR A 751 61.67 -39.25 -26.15
N THR A 752 60.97 -39.57 -27.21
CA THR A 752 59.59 -39.09 -27.43
C THR A 752 58.62 -40.29 -27.30
N GLY A 753 57.64 -40.09 -26.44
CA GLY A 753 56.52 -41.04 -26.27
C GLY A 753 55.17 -40.41 -26.56
N THR A 754 54.13 -41.24 -26.73
CA THR A 754 52.75 -40.75 -26.88
C THR A 754 51.90 -41.42 -25.82
N ILE A 755 51.09 -40.61 -25.18
CA ILE A 755 50.11 -41.05 -24.18
C ILE A 755 48.68 -40.83 -24.74
N ASN A 756 47.81 -41.82 -24.53
CA ASN A 756 46.41 -41.70 -24.85
C ASN A 756 45.56 -41.92 -23.58
N ILE A 757 44.98 -40.86 -23.11
CA ILE A 757 44.00 -40.84 -22.00
C ILE A 757 42.63 -40.33 -22.46
N GLY A 758 42.34 -40.35 -23.76
CA GLY A 758 41.10 -39.82 -24.35
C GLY A 758 39.80 -40.51 -23.88
N ASN A 759 39.89 -41.63 -23.17
CA ASN A 759 38.74 -42.28 -22.51
C ASN A 759 38.48 -41.76 -21.08
N ASN A 760 39.29 -40.85 -20.58
CA ASN A 760 39.14 -40.24 -19.26
C ASN A 760 38.38 -38.89 -19.38
N PRO A 761 37.79 -38.38 -18.29
CA PRO A 761 37.09 -37.10 -18.29
C PRO A 761 37.99 -35.95 -18.78
N LYS A 762 37.40 -34.98 -19.45
CA LYS A 762 38.10 -33.74 -19.82
C LYS A 762 38.51 -32.98 -18.54
N GLY A 763 39.64 -32.28 -18.58
CA GLY A 763 40.13 -31.55 -17.42
C GLY A 763 41.65 -31.49 -17.34
N ILE A 764 42.16 -31.10 -16.18
CA ILE A 764 43.57 -30.97 -15.90
C ILE A 764 44.12 -32.29 -15.38
N TYR A 765 45.27 -32.70 -15.94
CA TYR A 765 46.07 -33.82 -15.53
C TYR A 765 47.51 -33.35 -15.31
N TYR A 766 48.28 -34.15 -14.58
CA TYR A 766 49.73 -33.92 -14.36
C TYR A 766 50.50 -35.10 -14.93
N LEU A 767 51.40 -34.82 -15.90
CA LEU A 767 52.39 -35.77 -16.36
C LEU A 767 53.62 -35.67 -15.42
N ARG A 768 53.92 -36.75 -14.74
CA ARG A 768 55.06 -36.86 -13.84
C ARG A 768 56.08 -37.87 -14.37
N ILE A 769 57.33 -37.48 -14.44
CA ILE A 769 58.43 -38.39 -14.69
C ILE A 769 59.33 -38.46 -13.44
N ASN A 770 59.85 -39.68 -13.17
CA ASN A 770 60.68 -39.95 -12.02
C ASN A 770 61.79 -40.96 -12.39
N ASN A 771 63.05 -40.60 -12.25
CA ASN A 771 64.19 -41.48 -12.52
C ASN A 771 64.82 -42.07 -11.23
N GLY A 772 64.18 -41.86 -10.08
CA GLY A 772 64.62 -42.27 -8.74
C GLY A 772 65.56 -41.28 -8.02
N GLN A 773 66.05 -40.24 -8.71
CA GLN A 773 66.83 -39.14 -8.17
C GLN A 773 66.09 -37.80 -8.36
N ASP A 774 65.53 -37.58 -9.55
CA ASP A 774 64.83 -36.37 -9.96
C ASP A 774 63.39 -36.69 -10.36
N VAL A 775 62.51 -35.72 -10.09
CA VAL A 775 61.09 -35.73 -10.49
C VAL A 775 60.82 -34.43 -11.26
N ARG A 776 60.15 -34.59 -12.46
CA ARG A 776 59.63 -33.48 -13.24
C ARG A 776 58.11 -33.67 -13.41
N ILE A 777 57.36 -32.58 -13.36
CA ILE A 777 55.92 -32.60 -13.49
C ILE A 777 55.48 -31.52 -14.48
N GLU A 778 54.70 -31.88 -15.44
CA GLU A 778 54.08 -30.97 -16.41
C GLU A 778 52.56 -31.07 -16.34
N LYS A 779 51.90 -29.91 -16.42
CA LYS A 779 50.43 -29.80 -16.47
C LYS A 779 49.95 -30.15 -17.88
N VAL A 780 48.96 -31.03 -17.99
CA VAL A 780 48.35 -31.46 -19.27
C VAL A 780 46.88 -31.10 -19.24
N LEU A 781 46.45 -30.26 -20.18
CA LEU A 781 45.02 -29.87 -20.33
C LEU A 781 44.39 -30.71 -21.43
N VAL A 782 43.38 -31.52 -21.06
CA VAL A 782 42.55 -32.33 -21.98
C VAL A 782 41.21 -31.61 -22.18
N GLN A 783 40.94 -31.20 -23.42
CA GLN A 783 39.74 -30.46 -23.82
C GLN A 783 38.75 -31.32 -24.62
#